data_3678c134da960db04ca909f5d85a97fe
#
_entry.id   3678c134da960db04ca909f5d85a97fe
#
_cell.length_a   1.000
_cell.length_b   1.000
_cell.length_c   1.000
_cell.angle_alpha   90.00
_cell.angle_beta   90.00
_cell.angle_gamma   90.00
#
_symmetry.space_group_name_H-M   'P 1'
#
loop_
_entity.id
_entity.type
_entity.pdbx_description
1 polymer ?
#
loop_
_entity_poly.entity_id
_entity_poly.type
_entity_poly.pdbx_seq_one_letter_code
_entity_poly.pdbx_strand_id
1 'polypeptide(L)'
;MRANSDNRIFTPELLAPAGSIEALHAAIEGGADAVYMGGEFNARAFARNFDRDAIKEAISLCRTYGVKCYITLNTLVYEREHREWLEYARYLWECGADAFIVADLGAARALREYIPDVRLHASTQMTVHNSEGVRTLAALGFERVVVARELSRENISAIIENTDTEIEAFVHGALCVSVSGQCLFSSLVGGRSGNRGECAQPCRLEYNGAPVLSLRDNCLASHISEICDMGVHSLKIEGRMKSPEYVYGVVCTYRRLLDERRNATPSEIGEMSRLFSRSGFTDGYYTKRTDGMCGVRTDFDKQKTARIDKFEGLKRKIPIDIDITVCADTPVSLRLATEGKEVTVTGACPSKAQSAPVDEGFVHRAVTKLGATPYEPREVSITLEDGLFLRSAELNALRREGIDALTQLLPRSAATDIEAVLRAERVKTVSLGASARFISERQLVASGVTTEDIERIYLPLSEYREGSAANGIILPPLVYDSEWDSFIDKLREARECGVRYAICSNISEIRIAHELGFTVTADFRLNTLSTRTARELVRLGADEIILSPELKSGGMRDIREQKSVIVYGRIPLMLCEKCVVRECGGCENCRAGEPYYLCDRTGARFPVFREGEHRSVIYNSAVTYMADKQKELERIGSYAAHYIFSDESPRQIREVLRAYREGRSAESVLGRDIKFRRL
;
A
#
# COMPACT_ATOMS: atom_id res chain seq x y z
N MET A 1 7.99 -20.26 -20.47
CA MET A 1 7.05 -19.78 -21.52
C MET A 1 5.83 -20.66 -21.50
N ARG A 2 4.76 -20.25 -20.80
CA ARG A 2 3.44 -20.88 -20.92
C ARG A 2 2.73 -20.20 -22.08
N ALA A 3 2.58 -20.89 -23.19
CA ALA A 3 1.76 -20.44 -24.31
C ALA A 3 0.29 -20.44 -23.85
N ASN A 4 -0.28 -19.26 -23.66
CA ASN A 4 -1.73 -19.09 -23.57
C ASN A 4 -2.31 -19.40 -24.96
N SER A 5 -3.30 -20.29 -25.02
CA SER A 5 -3.97 -20.78 -26.23
C SER A 5 -4.84 -19.73 -26.93
N ASP A 6 -4.93 -18.50 -26.40
CA ASP A 6 -5.52 -17.34 -27.08
C ASP A 6 -4.42 -16.39 -27.53
N ASN A 7 -4.35 -16.16 -28.84
CA ASN A 7 -3.39 -15.28 -29.53
C ASN A 7 -3.57 -13.79 -29.17
N ARG A 8 -4.18 -13.47 -28.01
CA ARG A 8 -4.30 -12.09 -27.52
C ARG A 8 -3.00 -11.68 -26.82
N ILE A 9 -2.34 -10.70 -27.37
CA ILE A 9 -1.16 -10.07 -26.78
C ILE A 9 -1.57 -9.48 -25.41
N PHE A 10 -0.93 -9.95 -24.34
CA PHE A 10 -1.18 -9.43 -22.98
C PHE A 10 -0.83 -7.93 -22.91
N THR A 11 -1.75 -7.12 -22.40
CA THR A 11 -1.54 -5.70 -22.11
C THR A 11 -1.82 -5.44 -20.64
N PRO A 12 -0.87 -4.86 -19.89
CA PRO A 12 -1.08 -4.52 -18.48
C PRO A 12 -2.27 -3.56 -18.28
N GLU A 13 -2.95 -3.71 -17.16
CA GLU A 13 -3.96 -2.75 -16.70
C GLU A 13 -3.30 -1.42 -16.34
N LEU A 14 -3.82 -0.30 -16.84
CA LEU A 14 -3.37 1.04 -16.46
C LEU A 14 -4.22 1.56 -15.28
N LEU A 15 -3.61 1.61 -14.08
CA LEU A 15 -4.27 2.02 -12.85
C LEU A 15 -3.93 3.47 -12.48
N ALA A 16 -4.92 4.34 -12.61
CA ALA A 16 -4.80 5.77 -12.38
C ALA A 16 -5.27 6.21 -10.97
N PRO A 17 -4.68 7.29 -10.41
CA PRO A 17 -5.14 7.86 -9.15
C PRO A 17 -6.36 8.77 -9.35
N ALA A 18 -7.34 8.71 -8.43
CA ALA A 18 -8.41 9.68 -8.34
C ALA A 18 -8.55 10.21 -6.90
N GLY A 19 -8.27 11.50 -6.70
CA GLY A 19 -8.39 12.18 -5.40
C GLY A 19 -9.54 13.17 -5.35
N SER A 20 -10.23 13.40 -6.46
CA SER A 20 -11.46 14.20 -6.58
C SER A 20 -12.26 13.71 -7.81
N ILE A 21 -13.50 14.18 -7.94
CA ILE A 21 -14.34 13.87 -9.11
C ILE A 21 -13.69 14.39 -10.41
N GLU A 22 -13.07 15.57 -10.39
CA GLU A 22 -12.38 16.11 -11.55
C GLU A 22 -11.15 15.26 -11.93
N ALA A 23 -10.42 14.73 -10.95
CA ALA A 23 -9.31 13.82 -11.21
C ALA A 23 -9.80 12.45 -11.72
N LEU A 24 -10.98 11.99 -11.27
CA LEU A 24 -11.64 10.80 -11.82
C LEU A 24 -12.03 11.01 -13.28
N HIS A 25 -12.66 12.14 -13.61
CA HIS A 25 -12.97 12.51 -15.00
C HIS A 25 -11.71 12.52 -15.87
N ALA A 26 -10.62 13.08 -15.34
CA ALA A 26 -9.32 13.13 -16.02
C ALA A 26 -8.72 11.73 -16.25
N ALA A 27 -8.85 10.81 -15.31
CA ALA A 27 -8.39 9.43 -15.44
C ALA A 27 -9.17 8.66 -16.50
N ILE A 28 -10.52 8.79 -16.49
CA ILE A 28 -11.41 8.16 -17.48
C ILE A 28 -11.15 8.70 -18.88
N GLU A 29 -11.06 10.01 -19.03
CA GLU A 29 -10.78 10.68 -20.33
C GLU A 29 -9.39 10.30 -20.85
N GLY A 30 -8.42 10.13 -19.95
CA GLY A 30 -7.05 9.71 -20.26
C GLY A 30 -6.91 8.25 -20.68
N GLY A 31 -7.96 7.44 -20.53
CA GLY A 31 -7.96 6.04 -20.97
C GLY A 31 -7.45 5.05 -19.88
N ALA A 32 -7.65 5.35 -18.61
CA ALA A 32 -7.38 4.39 -17.53
C ALA A 32 -8.32 3.17 -17.61
N ASP A 33 -7.77 1.97 -17.39
CA ASP A 33 -8.53 0.72 -17.26
C ASP A 33 -9.12 0.55 -15.86
N ALA A 34 -8.43 1.12 -14.87
CA ALA A 34 -8.85 1.12 -13.48
C ALA A 34 -8.46 2.42 -12.78
N VAL A 35 -9.20 2.76 -11.73
CA VAL A 35 -8.84 3.87 -10.84
C VAL A 35 -8.75 3.40 -9.39
N TYR A 36 -7.89 4.05 -8.61
CA TYR A 36 -7.88 3.85 -7.17
C TYR A 36 -8.16 5.17 -6.44
N MET A 37 -9.04 5.10 -5.47
CA MET A 37 -9.49 6.26 -4.70
C MET A 37 -9.56 5.94 -3.21
N GLY A 38 -9.63 6.98 -2.38
CA GLY A 38 -9.71 6.86 -0.94
C GLY A 38 -10.93 7.58 -0.37
N GLY A 39 -11.57 6.96 0.60
CA GLY A 39 -12.59 7.55 1.42
C GLY A 39 -12.11 7.70 2.87
N GLU A 40 -12.84 7.19 3.87
CA GLU A 40 -12.52 7.30 5.29
C GLU A 40 -11.19 6.54 5.58
N PHE A 41 -11.01 5.39 5.78
CA PHE A 41 -9.81 4.64 6.22
C PHE A 41 -8.71 4.48 5.15
N ASN A 42 -8.03 5.55 4.75
CA ASN A 42 -6.98 5.48 3.74
C ASN A 42 -5.64 6.13 4.16
N ALA A 43 -4.53 5.68 3.57
CA ALA A 43 -3.18 6.15 3.87
C ALA A 43 -2.86 7.58 3.37
N ARG A 44 -3.86 8.44 3.19
CA ARG A 44 -3.76 9.86 2.86
C ARG A 44 -4.85 10.63 3.60
N ALA A 45 -4.90 10.53 4.94
CA ALA A 45 -5.95 11.09 5.78
C ALA A 45 -6.14 12.62 5.61
N PHE A 46 -5.06 13.36 5.30
CA PHE A 46 -5.14 14.81 5.05
C PHE A 46 -5.45 15.18 3.59
N ALA A 47 -5.63 14.23 2.68
CA ALA A 47 -6.16 14.53 1.35
C ALA A 47 -7.65 14.90 1.45
N ARG A 48 -8.16 15.70 0.49
CA ARG A 48 -9.60 15.78 0.27
C ARG A 48 -10.03 14.39 -0.22
N ASN A 49 -10.55 13.58 0.69
CA ASN A 49 -11.07 12.26 0.37
C ASN A 49 -12.54 12.39 -0.02
N PHE A 50 -13.05 11.42 -0.76
CA PHE A 50 -14.47 11.31 -1.05
C PHE A 50 -15.23 11.03 0.26
N ASP A 51 -16.30 11.79 0.52
CA ASP A 51 -17.31 11.41 1.48
C ASP A 51 -18.15 10.23 0.94
N ARG A 52 -19.10 9.74 1.73
CA ARG A 52 -19.89 8.55 1.36
C ARG A 52 -20.73 8.73 0.10
N ASP A 53 -21.29 9.90 -0.11
CA ASP A 53 -22.13 10.19 -1.28
C ASP A 53 -21.26 10.36 -2.53
N ALA A 54 -20.19 11.13 -2.41
CA ALA A 54 -19.26 11.34 -3.51
C ALA A 54 -18.54 10.05 -3.96
N ILE A 55 -18.19 9.14 -3.03
CA ILE A 55 -17.55 7.86 -3.39
C ILE A 55 -18.54 6.92 -4.08
N LYS A 56 -19.82 6.93 -3.68
CA LYS A 56 -20.88 6.18 -4.35
C LYS A 56 -21.09 6.67 -5.77
N GLU A 57 -21.13 8.00 -5.97
CA GLU A 57 -21.21 8.62 -7.31
C GLU A 57 -19.99 8.25 -8.15
N ALA A 58 -18.78 8.33 -7.59
CA ALA A 58 -17.54 7.98 -8.27
C ALA A 58 -17.51 6.50 -8.71
N ILE A 59 -17.95 5.56 -7.87
CA ILE A 59 -18.06 4.14 -8.19
C ILE A 59 -19.07 3.94 -9.33
N SER A 60 -20.22 4.61 -9.26
CA SER A 60 -21.24 4.55 -10.31
C SER A 60 -20.70 5.06 -11.67
N LEU A 61 -19.96 6.17 -11.64
CA LEU A 61 -19.31 6.73 -12.82
C LEU A 61 -18.29 5.77 -13.44
N CYS A 62 -17.42 5.17 -12.62
CA CYS A 62 -16.46 4.17 -13.09
C CYS A 62 -17.16 3.03 -13.84
N ARG A 63 -18.20 2.47 -13.23
CA ARG A 63 -18.98 1.38 -13.86
C ARG A 63 -19.64 1.79 -15.16
N THR A 64 -20.16 3.00 -15.22
CA THR A 64 -20.76 3.54 -16.44
C THR A 64 -19.78 3.55 -17.59
N TYR A 65 -18.52 3.92 -17.34
CA TYR A 65 -17.46 3.96 -18.36
C TYR A 65 -16.66 2.65 -18.50
N GLY A 66 -17.05 1.58 -17.82
CA GLY A 66 -16.33 0.29 -17.86
C GLY A 66 -14.95 0.33 -17.20
N VAL A 67 -14.69 1.33 -16.35
CA VAL A 67 -13.44 1.47 -15.62
C VAL A 67 -13.58 0.80 -14.25
N LYS A 68 -12.63 -0.07 -13.86
CA LYS A 68 -12.64 -0.72 -12.54
C LYS A 68 -12.36 0.30 -11.44
N CYS A 69 -12.96 0.09 -10.28
CA CYS A 69 -12.83 0.97 -9.14
C CYS A 69 -12.25 0.23 -7.92
N TYR A 70 -11.01 0.57 -7.52
CA TYR A 70 -10.34 0.00 -6.36
C TYR A 70 -10.29 1.00 -5.22
N ILE A 71 -10.84 0.62 -4.06
CA ILE A 71 -10.89 1.52 -2.90
C ILE A 71 -9.73 1.22 -1.96
N THR A 72 -8.98 2.26 -1.59
CA THR A 72 -7.91 2.13 -0.60
C THR A 72 -8.47 2.10 0.82
N LEU A 73 -8.35 0.95 1.48
CA LEU A 73 -8.59 0.72 2.91
C LEU A 73 -7.25 0.34 3.56
N ASN A 74 -6.19 1.07 3.22
CA ASN A 74 -4.81 0.70 3.47
C ASN A 74 -4.16 1.43 4.65
N THR A 75 -4.96 1.86 5.62
CA THR A 75 -4.48 2.23 6.96
C THR A 75 -4.36 0.99 7.83
N LEU A 76 -3.42 1.00 8.76
CA LEU A 76 -3.39 0.03 9.84
C LEU A 76 -4.58 0.29 10.78
N VAL A 77 -5.20 -0.78 11.30
CA VAL A 77 -6.45 -0.71 12.05
C VAL A 77 -6.18 -0.96 13.55
N TYR A 78 -6.59 -0.02 14.41
CA TYR A 78 -6.54 -0.24 15.85
C TYR A 78 -7.64 -1.20 16.31
N GLU A 79 -7.43 -1.85 17.47
CA GLU A 79 -8.39 -2.82 18.04
C GLU A 79 -9.84 -2.31 18.05
N ARG A 80 -10.05 -1.03 18.36
CA ARG A 80 -11.37 -0.42 18.51
C ARG A 80 -12.03 0.03 17.21
N GLU A 81 -11.28 0.09 16.12
CA GLU A 81 -11.75 0.59 14.82
C GLU A 81 -12.31 -0.52 13.91
N HIS A 82 -12.07 -1.80 14.22
CA HIS A 82 -12.44 -2.92 13.34
C HIS A 82 -13.92 -2.93 12.94
N ARG A 83 -14.84 -2.62 13.87
CA ARG A 83 -16.27 -2.60 13.56
C ARG A 83 -16.59 -1.54 12.51
N GLU A 84 -16.20 -0.30 12.77
CA GLU A 84 -16.47 0.82 11.89
C GLU A 84 -15.79 0.62 10.53
N TRP A 85 -14.58 0.09 10.52
CA TRP A 85 -13.83 -0.23 9.31
C TRP A 85 -14.54 -1.30 8.48
N LEU A 86 -15.04 -2.38 9.07
CA LEU A 86 -15.79 -3.45 8.39
C LEU A 86 -17.15 -2.95 7.87
N GLU A 87 -17.88 -2.17 8.66
CA GLU A 87 -19.15 -1.58 8.23
C GLU A 87 -18.97 -0.62 7.05
N TYR A 88 -17.89 0.16 7.06
CA TYR A 88 -17.53 1.02 5.93
C TYR A 88 -17.13 0.21 4.69
N ALA A 89 -16.34 -0.84 4.86
CA ALA A 89 -15.99 -1.74 3.76
C ALA A 89 -17.24 -2.40 3.13
N ARG A 90 -18.21 -2.83 3.96
CA ARG A 90 -19.50 -3.36 3.48
C ARG A 90 -20.24 -2.31 2.64
N TYR A 91 -20.36 -1.09 3.16
CA TYR A 91 -21.00 0.01 2.43
C TYR A 91 -20.37 0.21 1.04
N LEU A 92 -19.05 0.24 0.94
CA LEU A 92 -18.33 0.38 -0.32
C LEU A 92 -18.54 -0.81 -1.26
N TRP A 93 -18.60 -2.02 -0.71
CA TRP A 93 -18.89 -3.22 -1.47
C TRP A 93 -20.31 -3.19 -2.06
N GLU A 94 -21.29 -2.82 -1.25
CA GLU A 94 -22.68 -2.63 -1.68
C GLU A 94 -22.82 -1.52 -2.73
N CYS A 95 -22.00 -0.45 -2.67
CA CYS A 95 -21.91 0.57 -3.71
C CYS A 95 -21.27 0.06 -5.01
N GLY A 96 -20.62 -1.12 -5.01
CA GLY A 96 -20.09 -1.78 -6.20
C GLY A 96 -18.60 -1.60 -6.43
N ALA A 97 -17.80 -1.32 -5.40
CA ALA A 97 -16.33 -1.36 -5.50
C ALA A 97 -15.85 -2.71 -6.05
N ASP A 98 -14.86 -2.70 -6.95
CA ASP A 98 -14.37 -3.93 -7.60
C ASP A 98 -13.33 -4.67 -6.75
N ALA A 99 -12.51 -3.96 -5.97
CA ALA A 99 -11.57 -4.53 -5.04
C ALA A 99 -11.18 -3.53 -3.93
N PHE A 100 -10.62 -4.05 -2.84
CA PHE A 100 -10.04 -3.23 -1.77
C PHE A 100 -8.53 -3.40 -1.69
N ILE A 101 -7.81 -2.27 -1.60
CA ILE A 101 -6.36 -2.26 -1.38
C ILE A 101 -6.13 -2.16 0.13
N VAL A 102 -5.60 -3.22 0.76
CA VAL A 102 -5.49 -3.38 2.21
C VAL A 102 -4.02 -3.53 2.63
N ALA A 103 -3.66 -2.98 3.78
CA ALA A 103 -2.30 -3.08 4.36
C ALA A 103 -2.24 -3.86 5.68
N ASP A 104 -3.37 -4.04 6.36
CA ASP A 104 -3.46 -4.71 7.66
C ASP A 104 -3.92 -6.16 7.48
N LEU A 105 -3.08 -7.13 7.92
CA LEU A 105 -3.36 -8.56 7.77
C LEU A 105 -4.62 -9.00 8.53
N GLY A 106 -4.77 -8.52 9.76
CA GLY A 106 -5.92 -8.86 10.59
C GLY A 106 -7.23 -8.29 10.06
N ALA A 107 -7.17 -7.05 9.52
CA ALA A 107 -8.31 -6.43 8.87
C ALA A 107 -8.67 -7.13 7.55
N ALA A 108 -7.68 -7.53 6.74
CA ALA A 108 -7.89 -8.29 5.51
C ALA A 108 -8.60 -9.64 5.80
N ARG A 109 -8.14 -10.37 6.81
CA ARG A 109 -8.75 -11.62 7.24
C ARG A 109 -10.19 -11.41 7.69
N ALA A 110 -10.44 -10.43 8.56
CA ALA A 110 -11.77 -10.11 9.04
C ALA A 110 -12.72 -9.70 7.90
N LEU A 111 -12.20 -8.97 6.91
CA LEU A 111 -12.97 -8.55 5.75
C LEU A 111 -13.38 -9.73 4.88
N ARG A 112 -12.49 -10.69 4.65
CA ARG A 112 -12.81 -11.91 3.90
C ARG A 112 -13.81 -12.81 4.64
N GLU A 113 -13.74 -12.89 5.96
CA GLU A 113 -14.73 -13.59 6.78
C GLU A 113 -16.10 -12.89 6.73
N TYR A 114 -16.10 -11.55 6.68
CA TYR A 114 -17.32 -10.73 6.65
C TYR A 114 -17.97 -10.69 5.25
N ILE A 115 -17.16 -10.57 4.20
CA ILE A 115 -17.59 -10.52 2.80
C ILE A 115 -16.79 -11.56 2.01
N PRO A 116 -17.28 -12.82 1.91
CA PRO A 116 -16.50 -13.92 1.32
C PRO A 116 -16.03 -13.70 -0.11
N ASP A 117 -16.82 -13.00 -0.94
CA ASP A 117 -16.52 -12.75 -2.35
C ASP A 117 -15.69 -11.48 -2.58
N VAL A 118 -15.22 -10.82 -1.51
CA VAL A 118 -14.41 -9.60 -1.64
C VAL A 118 -13.08 -9.87 -2.33
N ARG A 119 -12.72 -9.01 -3.26
CA ARG A 119 -11.39 -9.02 -3.90
C ARG A 119 -10.42 -8.17 -3.10
N LEU A 120 -9.27 -8.74 -2.75
CA LEU A 120 -8.24 -8.10 -1.94
C LEU A 120 -6.98 -7.90 -2.76
N HIS A 121 -6.50 -6.65 -2.80
CA HIS A 121 -5.19 -6.29 -3.32
C HIS A 121 -4.28 -5.92 -2.14
N ALA A 122 -3.11 -6.54 -2.04
CA ALA A 122 -2.14 -6.21 -1.01
C ALA A 122 -1.49 -4.84 -1.31
N SER A 123 -1.56 -3.94 -0.33
CA SER A 123 -0.92 -2.63 -0.46
C SER A 123 0.60 -2.74 -0.47
N THR A 124 1.29 -1.85 -1.19
CA THR A 124 2.75 -1.70 -1.12
C THR A 124 3.26 -1.48 0.31
N GLN A 125 2.41 -0.99 1.23
CA GLN A 125 2.74 -0.83 2.65
C GLN A 125 2.96 -2.17 3.39
N MET A 126 2.64 -3.31 2.79
CA MET A 126 2.96 -4.65 3.31
C MET A 126 4.40 -5.07 3.02
N THR A 127 5.18 -4.24 2.36
CA THR A 127 6.64 -4.44 2.12
C THR A 127 6.97 -5.73 1.39
N VAL A 128 6.17 -6.11 0.39
CA VAL A 128 6.40 -7.32 -0.39
C VAL A 128 7.50 -7.08 -1.42
N HIS A 129 8.56 -7.89 -1.34
CA HIS A 129 9.78 -7.69 -2.12
C HIS A 129 10.41 -8.98 -2.67
N ASN A 130 9.76 -10.12 -2.44
CA ASN A 130 10.19 -11.43 -2.94
C ASN A 130 9.00 -12.35 -3.20
N SER A 131 9.25 -13.46 -3.88
CA SER A 131 8.24 -14.46 -4.25
C SER A 131 7.58 -15.12 -3.05
N GLU A 132 8.31 -15.36 -1.96
CA GLU A 132 7.75 -15.99 -0.76
C GLU A 132 6.73 -15.07 -0.06
N GLY A 133 6.98 -13.76 -0.02
CA GLY A 133 6.01 -12.79 0.47
C GLY A 133 4.72 -12.77 -0.38
N VAL A 134 4.85 -12.87 -1.71
CA VAL A 134 3.69 -12.99 -2.61
C VAL A 134 2.92 -14.27 -2.33
N ARG A 135 3.60 -15.44 -2.25
CA ARG A 135 2.94 -16.74 -1.94
C ARG A 135 2.22 -16.70 -0.59
N THR A 136 2.83 -16.09 0.42
CA THR A 136 2.23 -15.95 1.74
C THR A 136 0.93 -15.14 1.68
N LEU A 137 0.91 -14.01 0.96
CA LEU A 137 -0.30 -13.20 0.80
C LEU A 137 -1.36 -13.89 -0.07
N ALA A 138 -0.95 -14.58 -1.12
CA ALA A 138 -1.88 -15.39 -1.94
C ALA A 138 -2.59 -16.46 -1.10
N ALA A 139 -1.85 -17.15 -0.21
CA ALA A 139 -2.43 -18.11 0.73
C ALA A 139 -3.41 -17.48 1.74
N LEU A 140 -3.26 -16.18 2.04
CA LEU A 140 -4.20 -15.40 2.84
C LEU A 140 -5.38 -14.87 2.01
N GLY A 141 -5.41 -15.14 0.70
CA GLY A 141 -6.51 -14.80 -0.19
C GLY A 141 -6.38 -13.46 -0.90
N PHE A 142 -5.20 -12.88 -0.97
CA PHE A 142 -4.96 -11.73 -1.84
C PHE A 142 -4.83 -12.18 -3.30
N GLU A 143 -5.59 -11.54 -4.20
CA GLU A 143 -5.59 -11.86 -5.63
C GLU A 143 -4.51 -11.07 -6.39
N ARG A 144 -4.12 -9.90 -5.86
CA ARG A 144 -3.09 -9.02 -6.44
C ARG A 144 -2.16 -8.50 -5.35
N VAL A 145 -0.89 -8.38 -5.68
CA VAL A 145 0.13 -7.82 -4.77
C VAL A 145 0.79 -6.60 -5.41
N VAL A 146 0.68 -5.45 -4.72
CA VAL A 146 1.44 -4.25 -5.07
C VAL A 146 2.83 -4.38 -4.45
N VAL A 147 3.81 -4.67 -5.26
CA VAL A 147 5.19 -4.86 -4.79
C VAL A 147 5.83 -3.56 -4.28
N ALA A 148 6.87 -3.67 -3.48
CA ALA A 148 7.63 -2.53 -2.99
C ALA A 148 8.21 -1.71 -4.15
N ARG A 149 8.25 -0.38 -3.99
CA ARG A 149 8.70 0.56 -5.05
C ARG A 149 10.21 0.53 -5.28
N GLU A 150 10.92 -0.07 -4.35
CA GLU A 150 12.36 -0.12 -4.29
C GLU A 150 12.95 -1.31 -5.09
N LEU A 151 12.07 -2.13 -5.70
CA LEU A 151 12.48 -3.29 -6.48
C LEU A 151 13.12 -2.91 -7.81
N SER A 152 14.16 -3.64 -8.15
CA SER A 152 14.77 -3.58 -9.49
C SER A 152 13.98 -4.43 -10.49
N ARG A 153 14.30 -4.22 -11.78
CA ARG A 153 13.78 -5.03 -12.88
C ARG A 153 13.93 -6.53 -12.63
N GLU A 154 15.12 -6.95 -12.22
CA GLU A 154 15.44 -8.35 -11.97
C GLU A 154 14.60 -8.92 -10.82
N ASN A 155 14.39 -8.14 -9.76
CA ASN A 155 13.58 -8.58 -8.63
C ASN A 155 12.09 -8.72 -9.02
N ILE A 156 11.55 -7.79 -9.82
CA ILE A 156 10.17 -7.88 -10.31
C ILE A 156 10.02 -9.10 -11.26
N SER A 157 10.98 -9.32 -12.18
CA SER A 157 10.99 -10.48 -13.06
C SER A 157 10.99 -11.79 -12.28
N ALA A 158 11.88 -11.91 -11.30
CA ALA A 158 11.97 -13.10 -10.46
C ALA A 158 10.65 -13.41 -9.72
N ILE A 159 9.97 -12.38 -9.19
CA ILE A 159 8.68 -12.55 -8.55
C ILE A 159 7.62 -13.06 -9.54
N ILE A 160 7.55 -12.49 -10.74
CA ILE A 160 6.56 -12.88 -11.77
C ILE A 160 6.83 -14.32 -12.25
N GLU A 161 8.10 -14.68 -12.46
CA GLU A 161 8.48 -16.02 -12.91
C GLU A 161 8.18 -17.10 -11.86
N ASN A 162 8.20 -16.75 -10.58
CA ASN A 162 8.07 -17.69 -9.46
C ASN A 162 6.68 -17.69 -8.79
N THR A 163 5.71 -16.88 -9.27
CA THR A 163 4.37 -16.80 -8.68
C THR A 163 3.29 -16.74 -9.75
N ASP A 164 2.08 -17.22 -9.43
CA ASP A 164 0.89 -17.12 -10.30
C ASP A 164 -0.05 -15.96 -9.89
N THR A 165 0.32 -15.17 -8.88
CA THR A 165 -0.49 -14.05 -8.34
C THR A 165 -0.31 -12.81 -9.21
N GLU A 166 -1.37 -12.02 -9.39
CA GLU A 166 -1.27 -10.75 -10.12
C GLU A 166 -0.29 -9.78 -9.43
N ILE A 167 0.66 -9.27 -10.19
CA ILE A 167 1.67 -8.31 -9.72
C ILE A 167 1.35 -6.92 -10.26
N GLU A 168 1.29 -5.94 -9.34
CA GLU A 168 1.11 -4.53 -9.61
C GLU A 168 2.38 -3.75 -9.23
N ALA A 169 2.88 -2.91 -10.13
CA ALA A 169 4.09 -2.12 -9.92
C ALA A 169 3.83 -0.62 -10.13
N PHE A 170 4.45 0.22 -9.29
CA PHE A 170 4.42 1.67 -9.50
C PHE A 170 5.36 2.08 -10.62
N VAL A 171 4.82 2.74 -11.66
CA VAL A 171 5.58 3.18 -12.83
C VAL A 171 5.80 4.69 -12.89
N HIS A 172 5.03 5.48 -12.12
CA HIS A 172 5.13 6.95 -12.14
C HIS A 172 4.78 7.60 -10.81
N GLY A 173 5.42 8.73 -10.51
CA GLY A 173 5.06 9.64 -9.42
C GLY A 173 5.96 9.55 -8.19
N ALA A 174 5.49 10.02 -7.05
CA ALA A 174 6.31 10.24 -5.87
C ALA A 174 6.94 8.97 -5.29
N LEU A 175 8.26 9.02 -5.02
CA LEU A 175 8.99 8.01 -4.25
C LEU A 175 9.15 8.43 -2.79
N CYS A 176 9.16 7.44 -1.90
CA CYS A 176 9.66 7.54 -0.54
C CYS A 176 11.11 7.07 -0.49
N VAL A 177 11.93 7.65 0.41
CA VAL A 177 13.30 7.19 0.64
C VAL A 177 13.33 5.93 1.50
N SER A 178 12.37 5.81 2.43
CA SER A 178 12.19 4.58 3.21
C SER A 178 11.48 3.54 2.38
N VAL A 179 11.88 2.31 2.53
CA VAL A 179 11.17 1.16 1.99
C VAL A 179 9.69 1.24 2.35
N SER A 180 8.84 0.90 1.39
CA SER A 180 7.39 1.00 1.48
C SER A 180 6.86 0.31 2.76
N GLY A 181 6.08 1.04 3.59
CA GLY A 181 5.54 0.52 4.86
C GLY A 181 6.49 0.57 6.06
N GLN A 182 7.80 0.88 5.86
CA GLN A 182 8.85 0.79 6.89
C GLN A 182 9.27 2.15 7.48
N CYS A 183 8.41 3.18 7.38
CA CYS A 183 8.73 4.51 7.89
C CYS A 183 7.91 4.87 9.14
N LEU A 184 8.59 5.02 10.26
CA LEU A 184 8.04 5.47 11.54
C LEU A 184 8.46 6.92 11.90
N PHE A 185 9.18 7.62 11.00
CA PHE A 185 9.80 8.91 11.33
C PHE A 185 8.76 9.97 11.70
N SER A 186 7.76 10.14 10.85
CA SER A 186 6.70 11.13 11.09
C SER A 186 5.88 10.83 12.34
N SER A 187 5.68 9.56 12.67
CA SER A 187 4.97 9.11 13.87
C SER A 187 5.77 9.36 15.14
N LEU A 188 6.99 8.84 15.20
CA LEU A 188 7.76 8.81 16.45
C LEU A 188 8.42 10.16 16.79
N VAL A 189 8.66 11.00 15.80
CA VAL A 189 9.21 12.35 15.99
C VAL A 189 8.13 13.42 16.04
N GLY A 190 7.08 13.28 15.21
CA GLY A 190 6.03 14.30 15.05
C GLY A 190 4.63 13.89 15.47
N GLY A 191 4.42 12.67 15.99
CA GLY A 191 3.10 12.18 16.43
C GLY A 191 2.10 11.92 15.30
N ARG A 192 2.55 11.86 14.03
CA ARG A 192 1.73 11.75 12.82
C ARG A 192 2.09 10.49 12.04
N SER A 193 1.29 9.44 12.17
CA SER A 193 1.59 8.14 11.55
C SER A 193 1.53 8.19 10.02
N GLY A 194 2.65 7.87 9.36
CA GLY A 194 2.71 7.70 7.91
C GLY A 194 1.89 6.49 7.44
N ASN A 195 1.86 5.42 8.22
CA ASN A 195 1.10 4.20 7.93
C ASN A 195 -0.41 4.38 8.15
N ARG A 196 -0.81 5.49 8.77
CA ARG A 196 -2.21 5.89 8.95
C ARG A 196 -2.59 7.15 8.16
N GLY A 197 -1.76 7.52 7.18
CA GLY A 197 -2.07 8.59 6.23
C GLY A 197 -1.70 10.00 6.68
N GLU A 198 -1.03 10.17 7.81
CA GLU A 198 -0.75 11.48 8.42
C GLU A 198 0.68 11.97 8.23
N CYS A 199 1.43 11.38 7.28
CA CYS A 199 2.85 11.67 7.08
C CYS A 199 3.14 13.17 6.88
N ALA A 200 3.97 13.73 7.75
CA ALA A 200 4.46 15.12 7.68
C ALA A 200 5.59 15.32 6.65
N GLN A 201 6.01 14.25 5.94
CA GLN A 201 7.10 14.25 4.95
C GLN A 201 8.46 14.73 5.50
N PRO A 202 8.96 14.21 6.64
CA PRO A 202 10.24 14.63 7.21
C PRO A 202 11.41 14.37 6.26
N CYS A 203 11.30 13.39 5.35
CA CYS A 203 12.30 13.11 4.31
C CYS A 203 12.46 14.26 3.28
N ARG A 204 11.58 15.27 3.27
CA ARG A 204 11.70 16.46 2.40
C ARG A 204 12.42 17.62 3.03
N LEU A 205 12.81 17.48 4.31
CA LEU A 205 13.63 18.47 5.02
C LEU A 205 15.11 18.26 4.73
N GLU A 206 15.89 19.29 5.06
CA GLU A 206 17.35 19.23 4.98
C GLU A 206 17.94 18.53 6.21
N TYR A 207 18.96 17.71 5.96
CA TYR A 207 19.82 17.08 6.95
C TYR A 207 21.27 17.32 6.55
N ASN A 208 22.10 17.69 7.52
CA ASN A 208 23.48 18.11 7.27
C ASN A 208 23.58 19.23 6.21
N GLY A 209 22.57 20.12 6.16
CA GLY A 209 22.50 21.24 5.22
C GLY A 209 22.10 20.87 3.78
N ALA A 210 21.64 19.64 3.52
CA ALA A 210 21.22 19.20 2.19
C ALA A 210 19.99 18.29 2.24
N PRO A 211 19.16 18.22 1.16
CA PRO A 211 17.96 17.41 1.10
C PRO A 211 18.25 15.93 0.74
N VAL A 212 19.16 15.30 1.49
CA VAL A 212 19.74 13.97 1.22
C VAL A 212 18.74 12.82 1.29
N LEU A 213 17.55 13.04 1.85
CA LEU A 213 16.46 12.07 1.93
C LEU A 213 15.32 12.38 0.94
N SER A 214 15.40 13.48 0.18
CA SER A 214 14.35 13.89 -0.75
C SER A 214 14.58 13.32 -2.13
N LEU A 215 13.84 12.25 -2.49
CA LEU A 215 13.94 11.64 -3.81
C LEU A 215 13.18 12.42 -4.89
N ARG A 216 13.68 12.36 -6.14
CA ARG A 216 12.97 12.71 -7.38
C ARG A 216 11.75 11.80 -7.54
N ASP A 217 10.83 12.21 -8.41
CA ASP A 217 9.67 11.37 -8.74
C ASP A 217 10.09 10.21 -9.68
N ASN A 218 9.47 9.04 -9.49
CA ASN A 218 9.68 7.88 -10.35
C ASN A 218 9.10 8.13 -11.75
N CYS A 219 9.77 7.63 -12.79
CA CYS A 219 9.23 7.56 -14.14
C CYS A 219 9.85 6.38 -14.91
N LEU A 220 9.06 5.33 -15.11
CA LEU A 220 9.46 4.13 -15.88
C LEU A 220 8.94 4.15 -17.32
N ALA A 221 8.52 5.30 -17.83
CA ALA A 221 8.00 5.44 -19.20
C ALA A 221 9.01 5.02 -20.28
N SER A 222 10.31 5.10 -20.00
CA SER A 222 11.38 4.61 -20.88
C SER A 222 11.55 3.08 -20.89
N HIS A 223 10.77 2.36 -20.06
CA HIS A 223 10.91 0.91 -19.85
C HIS A 223 9.61 0.15 -20.11
N ILE A 224 8.59 0.78 -20.73
CA ILE A 224 7.24 0.20 -20.88
C ILE A 224 7.25 -1.09 -21.70
N SER A 225 7.98 -1.13 -22.82
CA SER A 225 8.08 -2.34 -23.64
C SER A 225 8.56 -3.54 -22.81
N GLU A 226 9.62 -3.34 -22.05
CA GLU A 226 10.24 -4.35 -21.19
C GLU A 226 9.30 -4.79 -20.05
N ILE A 227 8.61 -3.85 -19.42
CA ILE A 227 7.64 -4.12 -18.35
C ILE A 227 6.45 -4.92 -18.86
N CYS A 228 5.97 -4.62 -20.08
CA CYS A 228 4.92 -5.41 -20.74
C CYS A 228 5.40 -6.84 -21.07
N ASP A 229 6.60 -6.97 -21.59
CA ASP A 229 7.17 -8.27 -21.96
C ASP A 229 7.47 -9.15 -20.72
N MET A 230 7.79 -8.53 -19.59
CA MET A 230 7.96 -9.17 -18.29
C MET A 230 6.64 -9.76 -17.76
N GLY A 231 5.49 -9.22 -18.14
CA GLY A 231 4.17 -9.71 -17.72
C GLY A 231 3.66 -9.06 -16.41
N VAL A 232 4.06 -7.84 -16.10
CA VAL A 232 3.46 -7.07 -14.99
C VAL A 232 1.97 -6.87 -15.26
N HIS A 233 1.11 -7.26 -14.32
CA HIS A 233 -0.35 -7.27 -14.52
C HIS A 233 -0.98 -5.88 -14.46
N SER A 234 -0.47 -4.98 -13.61
CA SER A 234 -1.04 -3.63 -13.44
C SER A 234 0.06 -2.58 -13.25
N LEU A 235 -0.04 -1.50 -14.01
CA LEU A 235 0.87 -0.34 -13.98
C LEU A 235 0.23 0.80 -13.20
N LYS A 236 0.74 1.08 -12.01
CA LYS A 236 0.17 2.06 -11.09
C LYS A 236 0.84 3.42 -11.18
N ILE A 237 0.04 4.45 -11.39
CA ILE A 237 0.46 5.85 -11.34
C ILE A 237 0.17 6.40 -9.92
N GLU A 238 1.19 6.93 -9.23
CA GLU A 238 1.01 7.65 -7.96
C GLU A 238 0.58 9.09 -8.23
N GLY A 239 -0.44 9.57 -7.48
CA GLY A 239 -0.85 10.96 -7.67
C GLY A 239 -2.22 11.35 -7.14
N ARG A 240 -2.81 10.70 -6.11
CA ARG A 240 -4.13 11.06 -5.55
C ARG A 240 -4.26 12.52 -5.09
N MET A 241 -3.15 13.16 -4.74
CA MET A 241 -3.12 14.57 -4.34
C MET A 241 -2.71 15.51 -5.49
N LYS A 242 -2.72 15.02 -6.72
CA LYS A 242 -2.35 15.80 -7.90
C LYS A 242 -3.58 16.41 -8.57
N SER A 243 -3.33 17.43 -9.41
CA SER A 243 -4.39 18.09 -10.17
C SER A 243 -4.93 17.20 -11.29
N PRO A 244 -6.15 17.47 -11.79
CA PRO A 244 -6.72 16.77 -12.94
C PRO A 244 -5.83 16.82 -14.18
N GLU A 245 -5.15 17.93 -14.44
CA GLU A 245 -4.21 18.08 -15.56
C GLU A 245 -3.04 17.10 -15.48
N TYR A 246 -2.50 16.90 -14.28
CA TYR A 246 -1.47 15.90 -14.06
C TYR A 246 -2.00 14.49 -14.34
N VAL A 247 -3.17 14.15 -13.80
CA VAL A 247 -3.76 12.82 -13.99
C VAL A 247 -4.00 12.57 -15.47
N TYR A 248 -4.67 13.49 -16.15
CA TYR A 248 -4.97 13.39 -17.58
C TYR A 248 -3.70 13.21 -18.41
N GLY A 249 -2.74 14.13 -18.29
CA GLY A 249 -1.53 14.11 -19.11
C GLY A 249 -0.65 12.89 -18.91
N VAL A 250 -0.50 12.43 -17.64
CA VAL A 250 0.27 11.21 -17.35
C VAL A 250 -0.47 9.97 -17.85
N VAL A 251 -1.77 9.85 -17.59
CA VAL A 251 -2.57 8.68 -18.02
C VAL A 251 -2.61 8.58 -19.54
N CYS A 252 -2.89 9.68 -20.27
CA CYS A 252 -2.86 9.70 -21.74
C CYS A 252 -1.50 9.24 -22.30
N THR A 253 -0.40 9.69 -21.69
CA THR A 253 0.93 9.29 -22.16
C THR A 253 1.15 7.80 -21.95
N TYR A 254 0.90 7.26 -20.74
CA TYR A 254 1.06 5.83 -20.50
C TYR A 254 0.09 4.98 -21.32
N ARG A 255 -1.17 5.41 -21.53
CA ARG A 255 -2.13 4.73 -22.40
C ARG A 255 -1.59 4.57 -23.81
N ARG A 256 -1.14 5.68 -24.41
CA ARG A 256 -0.54 5.65 -25.75
C ARG A 256 0.68 4.73 -25.83
N LEU A 257 1.58 4.77 -24.83
CA LEU A 257 2.75 3.89 -24.78
C LEU A 257 2.37 2.41 -24.73
N LEU A 258 1.32 2.07 -23.96
CA LEU A 258 0.79 0.72 -23.87
C LEU A 258 0.15 0.27 -25.19
N ASP A 259 -0.66 1.11 -25.81
CA ASP A 259 -1.36 0.80 -27.07
C ASP A 259 -0.36 0.61 -28.22
N GLU A 260 0.66 1.47 -28.29
CA GLU A 260 1.73 1.42 -29.30
C GLU A 260 2.86 0.46 -28.92
N ARG A 261 2.86 -0.13 -27.70
CA ARG A 261 3.86 -1.05 -27.16
C ARG A 261 5.30 -0.52 -27.34
N ARG A 262 5.51 0.71 -26.98
CA ARG A 262 6.82 1.36 -27.07
C ARG A 262 7.20 2.12 -25.82
N ASN A 263 8.46 2.45 -25.75
CA ASN A 263 8.99 3.35 -24.73
C ASN A 263 8.74 4.81 -25.06
N ALA A 264 8.70 5.66 -24.02
CA ALA A 264 8.55 7.10 -24.18
C ALA A 264 9.79 7.73 -24.83
N THR A 265 9.54 8.72 -25.67
CA THR A 265 10.57 9.60 -26.21
C THR A 265 11.04 10.62 -25.17
N PRO A 266 12.24 11.23 -25.30
CA PRO A 266 12.68 12.31 -24.43
C PRO A 266 11.72 13.50 -24.37
N SER A 267 10.99 13.79 -25.47
CA SER A 267 9.96 14.85 -25.52
C SER A 267 8.79 14.52 -24.60
N GLU A 268 8.25 13.29 -24.66
CA GLU A 268 7.14 12.84 -23.82
C GLU A 268 7.51 12.85 -22.33
N ILE A 269 8.74 12.43 -21.98
CA ILE A 269 9.27 12.54 -20.63
C ILE A 269 9.35 14.01 -20.19
N GLY A 270 9.81 14.89 -21.09
CA GLY A 270 9.87 16.32 -20.86
C GLY A 270 8.49 16.94 -20.61
N GLU A 271 7.46 16.48 -21.32
CA GLU A 271 6.06 16.90 -21.14
C GLU A 271 5.51 16.46 -19.79
N MET A 272 5.69 15.19 -19.41
CA MET A 272 5.30 14.72 -18.09
C MET A 272 6.06 15.44 -16.96
N SER A 273 7.34 15.79 -17.16
CA SER A 273 8.11 16.56 -16.19
C SER A 273 7.57 17.98 -15.98
N ARG A 274 6.97 18.59 -17.01
CA ARG A 274 6.29 19.89 -16.88
C ARG A 274 4.99 19.80 -16.09
N LEU A 275 4.26 18.68 -16.19
CA LEU A 275 3.06 18.45 -15.38
C LEU A 275 3.41 18.45 -13.88
N PHE A 276 4.39 17.66 -13.48
CA PHE A 276 4.95 17.69 -12.14
C PHE A 276 6.25 16.88 -12.05
N SER A 277 7.29 17.48 -11.48
CA SER A 277 8.49 16.76 -11.08
C SER A 277 9.23 17.46 -9.95
N ARG A 278 10.19 16.78 -9.33
CA ARG A 278 11.14 17.33 -8.36
C ARG A 278 12.53 17.30 -8.98
N SER A 279 12.91 18.36 -9.66
CA SER A 279 14.17 18.44 -10.42
C SER A 279 14.31 17.31 -11.45
N GLY A 280 13.20 16.97 -12.13
CA GLY A 280 13.13 15.84 -13.07
C GLY A 280 12.71 14.52 -12.40
N PHE A 281 12.99 13.43 -13.12
CA PHE A 281 12.61 12.07 -12.76
C PHE A 281 13.80 11.20 -12.40
N THR A 282 13.51 10.01 -11.87
CA THR A 282 14.45 8.93 -11.63
C THR A 282 13.82 7.57 -11.95
N ASP A 283 14.62 6.64 -12.41
CA ASP A 283 14.33 5.21 -12.54
C ASP A 283 15.32 4.36 -11.71
N GLY A 284 16.01 5.02 -10.77
CA GLY A 284 17.20 4.51 -10.13
C GLY A 284 17.01 3.19 -9.37
N TYR A 285 15.85 2.96 -8.75
CA TYR A 285 15.58 1.67 -8.12
C TYR A 285 15.39 0.57 -9.17
N TYR A 286 14.59 0.82 -10.20
CA TYR A 286 14.33 -0.14 -11.27
C TYR A 286 15.62 -0.57 -12.00
N THR A 287 16.53 0.40 -12.23
CA THR A 287 17.80 0.16 -12.94
C THR A 287 19.01 -0.13 -12.03
N LYS A 288 18.81 -0.18 -10.70
CA LYS A 288 19.89 -0.28 -9.67
C LYS A 288 20.90 0.88 -9.70
N ARG A 289 20.56 2.02 -10.31
CA ARG A 289 21.39 3.23 -10.37
C ARG A 289 20.93 4.24 -9.33
N THR A 290 21.24 4.00 -8.07
CA THR A 290 20.75 4.82 -6.95
C THR A 290 21.45 6.15 -6.76
N ASP A 291 22.51 6.45 -7.53
CA ASP A 291 23.20 7.73 -7.52
C ASP A 291 22.35 8.82 -8.17
N GLY A 292 22.39 10.02 -7.60
CA GLY A 292 21.67 11.18 -8.13
C GLY A 292 20.14 11.07 -8.07
N MET A 293 19.58 10.17 -7.28
CA MET A 293 18.14 10.07 -7.08
C MET A 293 17.53 11.20 -6.25
N CYS A 294 18.33 11.97 -5.54
CA CYS A 294 17.84 13.09 -4.72
C CYS A 294 17.44 14.29 -5.56
N GLY A 295 16.37 14.97 -5.13
CA GLY A 295 15.87 16.17 -5.79
C GLY A 295 14.79 16.87 -4.97
N VAL A 296 14.66 18.18 -5.20
CA VAL A 296 13.65 19.05 -4.59
C VAL A 296 12.87 19.77 -5.67
N ARG A 297 11.64 20.15 -5.39
CA ARG A 297 10.85 20.97 -6.32
C ARG A 297 11.31 22.43 -6.24
N THR A 298 11.88 22.93 -7.33
CA THR A 298 12.36 24.31 -7.46
C THR A 298 11.23 25.28 -7.85
N ASP A 299 11.48 26.59 -7.75
CA ASP A 299 10.52 27.59 -8.25
C ASP A 299 10.41 27.54 -9.77
N PHE A 300 11.46 27.13 -10.48
CA PHE A 300 11.42 26.89 -11.91
C PHE A 300 10.46 25.73 -12.28
N ASP A 301 10.47 24.64 -11.49
CA ASP A 301 9.51 23.54 -11.69
C ASP A 301 8.08 24.01 -11.45
N LYS A 302 7.83 24.85 -10.43
CA LYS A 302 6.50 25.42 -10.16
C LYS A 302 6.01 26.33 -11.30
N GLN A 303 6.88 27.17 -11.86
CA GLN A 303 6.56 28.05 -12.99
C GLN A 303 6.22 27.27 -14.26
N LYS A 304 6.92 26.18 -14.55
CA LYS A 304 6.60 25.28 -15.66
C LYS A 304 5.19 24.68 -15.52
N THR A 305 4.87 24.16 -14.32
CA THR A 305 3.56 23.59 -14.04
C THR A 305 2.43 24.62 -14.14
N ALA A 306 2.66 25.88 -13.77
CA ALA A 306 1.64 26.94 -13.85
C ALA A 306 1.23 27.34 -15.27
N ARG A 307 1.97 26.90 -16.30
CA ARG A 307 1.71 27.17 -17.71
C ARG A 307 0.98 26.07 -18.46
N ILE A 308 0.49 25.06 -17.75
CA ILE A 308 -0.22 23.92 -18.34
C ILE A 308 -1.68 24.29 -18.56
N ASP A 309 -2.22 23.91 -19.72
CA ASP A 309 -3.62 24.08 -20.05
C ASP A 309 -4.50 23.29 -19.05
N LYS A 310 -5.63 23.90 -18.68
CA LYS A 310 -6.57 23.26 -17.77
C LYS A 310 -7.25 22.07 -18.43
N PHE A 311 -7.53 21.06 -17.64
CA PHE A 311 -8.35 19.94 -18.08
C PHE A 311 -9.79 20.42 -18.34
N GLU A 312 -10.28 20.18 -19.56
CA GLU A 312 -11.58 20.70 -20.02
C GLU A 312 -12.79 19.83 -19.60
N GLY A 313 -12.57 18.75 -18.85
CA GLY A 313 -13.61 17.83 -18.39
C GLY A 313 -13.74 16.55 -19.22
N LEU A 314 -14.62 15.67 -18.77
CA LEU A 314 -14.90 14.38 -19.40
C LEU A 314 -15.79 14.57 -20.63
N LYS A 315 -15.25 14.28 -21.81
CA LYS A 315 -15.93 14.38 -23.11
C LYS A 315 -16.21 13.02 -23.74
N ARG A 316 -15.51 11.97 -23.27
CA ARG A 316 -15.66 10.60 -23.77
C ARG A 316 -17.12 10.18 -23.73
N LYS A 317 -17.59 9.59 -24.82
CA LYS A 317 -18.91 8.98 -24.95
C LYS A 317 -18.77 7.47 -25.07
N ILE A 318 -19.82 6.77 -24.68
CA ILE A 318 -19.92 5.32 -24.74
C ILE A 318 -20.87 5.00 -25.89
N PRO A 319 -20.38 4.32 -26.94
CA PRO A 319 -21.25 3.92 -28.04
C PRO A 319 -22.24 2.83 -27.58
N ILE A 320 -23.53 3.02 -27.90
CA ILE A 320 -24.59 2.03 -27.64
C ILE A 320 -25.36 1.71 -28.90
N ASP A 321 -25.71 0.43 -29.01
CA ASP A 321 -26.69 -0.01 -30.02
C ASP A 321 -28.09 0.12 -29.44
N ILE A 322 -29.02 0.58 -30.27
CA ILE A 322 -30.40 0.87 -29.89
C ILE A 322 -31.30 0.10 -30.81
N ASP A 323 -32.02 -0.88 -30.30
CA ASP A 323 -33.05 -1.60 -31.05
C ASP A 323 -34.42 -1.31 -30.45
N ILE A 324 -35.33 -0.77 -31.23
CA ILE A 324 -36.70 -0.50 -30.79
C ILE A 324 -37.72 -1.19 -31.69
N THR A 325 -38.69 -1.87 -31.06
CA THR A 325 -39.78 -2.54 -31.73
C THR A 325 -41.11 -1.95 -31.30
N VAL A 326 -41.88 -1.52 -32.25
CA VAL A 326 -43.21 -0.88 -32.08
C VAL A 326 -44.20 -1.63 -32.99
N CYS A 327 -44.98 -2.57 -32.42
CA CYS A 327 -45.99 -3.36 -33.16
C CYS A 327 -47.34 -3.24 -32.46
N ALA A 328 -48.43 -3.46 -33.23
CA ALA A 328 -49.78 -3.44 -32.67
C ALA A 328 -49.95 -4.51 -31.56
N ASP A 329 -50.78 -4.19 -30.59
CA ASP A 329 -51.21 -5.10 -29.49
C ASP A 329 -50.06 -5.66 -28.64
N THR A 330 -48.83 -5.14 -28.76
CA THR A 330 -47.67 -5.52 -27.95
C THR A 330 -47.05 -4.30 -27.30
N PRO A 331 -46.51 -4.40 -26.07
CA PRO A 331 -45.74 -3.32 -25.44
C PRO A 331 -44.54 -2.96 -26.31
N VAL A 332 -44.25 -1.68 -26.41
CA VAL A 332 -43.02 -1.20 -27.08
C VAL A 332 -41.82 -1.80 -26.38
N SER A 333 -40.91 -2.40 -27.10
CA SER A 333 -39.66 -2.98 -26.57
C SER A 333 -38.48 -2.12 -27.03
N LEU A 334 -37.64 -1.73 -26.06
CA LEU A 334 -36.38 -1.01 -26.28
C LEU A 334 -35.23 -1.81 -25.72
N ARG A 335 -34.33 -2.25 -26.61
CA ARG A 335 -33.06 -2.90 -26.23
C ARG A 335 -31.92 -1.88 -26.38
N LEU A 336 -31.10 -1.79 -25.37
CA LEU A 336 -29.86 -0.98 -25.37
C LEU A 336 -28.70 -1.91 -25.07
N ALA A 337 -27.64 -1.84 -25.88
CA ALA A 337 -26.46 -2.68 -25.71
C ALA A 337 -25.15 -1.86 -25.81
N THR A 338 -24.19 -2.18 -24.94
CA THR A 338 -22.78 -1.73 -25.00
C THR A 338 -21.88 -2.94 -25.09
N GLU A 339 -20.57 -2.77 -25.18
CA GLU A 339 -19.63 -3.88 -24.97
C GLU A 339 -19.80 -4.49 -23.57
N GLY A 340 -20.29 -5.74 -23.53
CA GLY A 340 -20.43 -6.54 -22.31
C GLY A 340 -21.68 -6.27 -21.47
N LYS A 341 -22.60 -5.39 -21.89
CA LYS A 341 -23.85 -5.14 -21.16
C LYS A 341 -25.04 -4.88 -22.11
N GLU A 342 -26.15 -5.52 -21.78
CA GLU A 342 -27.40 -5.40 -22.54
C GLU A 342 -28.58 -5.30 -21.58
N VAL A 343 -29.55 -4.47 -21.92
CA VAL A 343 -30.81 -4.35 -21.19
C VAL A 343 -31.97 -4.23 -22.17
N THR A 344 -33.11 -4.80 -21.81
CA THR A 344 -34.36 -4.60 -22.55
C THR A 344 -35.43 -4.10 -21.57
N VAL A 345 -36.07 -2.99 -21.95
CA VAL A 345 -37.19 -2.42 -21.19
C VAL A 345 -38.43 -2.38 -22.07
N THR A 346 -39.60 -2.46 -21.47
CA THR A 346 -40.90 -2.48 -22.18
C THR A 346 -41.78 -1.32 -21.73
N GLY A 347 -42.36 -0.63 -22.69
CA GLY A 347 -43.22 0.54 -22.45
C GLY A 347 -44.72 0.25 -22.69
N ALA A 348 -45.48 1.30 -22.90
CA ALA A 348 -46.90 1.22 -23.21
C ALA A 348 -47.16 0.48 -24.52
N CYS A 349 -48.33 -0.16 -24.65
CA CYS A 349 -48.80 -0.64 -25.96
C CYS A 349 -49.21 0.54 -26.86
N PRO A 350 -48.75 0.58 -28.11
CA PRO A 350 -49.16 1.62 -29.06
C PRO A 350 -50.65 1.53 -29.38
N SER A 351 -51.29 2.65 -29.61
CA SER A 351 -52.69 2.69 -30.08
C SER A 351 -52.79 2.94 -31.58
N LYS A 352 -53.93 2.65 -32.18
CA LYS A 352 -54.16 3.02 -33.58
C LYS A 352 -54.24 4.54 -33.71
N ALA A 353 -53.54 5.11 -34.71
CA ALA A 353 -53.55 6.53 -34.97
C ALA A 353 -54.90 7.02 -35.42
N GLN A 354 -55.42 8.10 -34.84
CA GLN A 354 -56.66 8.75 -35.23
C GLN A 354 -56.45 9.84 -36.24
N SER A 355 -55.25 10.44 -36.31
CA SER A 355 -54.95 11.52 -37.25
C SER A 355 -53.55 11.38 -37.89
N ALA A 356 -52.49 11.36 -37.13
CA ALA A 356 -51.11 11.26 -37.60
C ALA A 356 -50.40 10.09 -36.94
N PRO A 357 -50.04 9.02 -37.69
CA PRO A 357 -49.24 7.91 -37.17
C PRO A 357 -47.81 8.40 -36.86
N VAL A 358 -47.14 7.72 -35.97
CA VAL A 358 -45.69 7.93 -35.72
C VAL A 358 -44.90 7.39 -36.93
N ASP A 359 -43.86 8.10 -37.29
CA ASP A 359 -42.91 7.66 -38.31
C ASP A 359 -41.58 7.23 -37.69
N GLU A 360 -40.74 6.55 -38.46
CA GLU A 360 -39.40 6.14 -38.03
C GLU A 360 -38.55 7.34 -37.57
N GLY A 361 -38.65 8.47 -38.24
CA GLY A 361 -37.91 9.70 -37.90
C GLY A 361 -38.30 10.24 -36.53
N PHE A 362 -39.59 10.14 -36.15
CA PHE A 362 -40.05 10.53 -34.82
C PHE A 362 -39.51 9.60 -33.76
N VAL A 363 -39.58 8.28 -33.99
CA VAL A 363 -39.06 7.26 -33.08
C VAL A 363 -37.54 7.44 -32.93
N HIS A 364 -36.82 7.56 -34.04
CA HIS A 364 -35.36 7.75 -34.04
C HIS A 364 -34.96 8.97 -33.21
N ARG A 365 -35.55 10.14 -33.44
CA ARG A 365 -35.26 11.37 -32.66
C ARG A 365 -35.55 11.20 -31.16
N ALA A 366 -36.56 10.41 -30.79
CA ALA A 366 -36.91 10.18 -29.39
C ALA A 366 -35.88 9.29 -28.68
N VAL A 367 -35.44 8.18 -29.29
CA VAL A 367 -34.52 7.18 -28.67
C VAL A 367 -33.06 7.65 -28.71
N THR A 368 -32.66 8.44 -29.70
CA THR A 368 -31.29 8.97 -29.85
C THR A 368 -31.00 10.25 -29.07
N LYS A 369 -31.99 10.81 -28.36
CA LYS A 369 -31.82 12.04 -27.56
C LYS A 369 -31.04 11.74 -26.24
N LEU A 370 -29.75 11.46 -26.38
CA LEU A 370 -28.86 11.02 -25.30
C LEU A 370 -27.96 12.13 -24.74
N GLY A 371 -28.07 13.37 -25.19
CA GLY A 371 -27.09 14.45 -24.94
C GLY A 371 -26.70 14.73 -23.49
N ALA A 372 -27.60 14.48 -22.52
CA ALA A 372 -27.34 14.63 -21.08
C ALA A 372 -26.79 13.36 -20.43
N THR A 373 -26.51 12.29 -21.21
CA THR A 373 -26.02 11.00 -20.74
C THR A 373 -24.58 10.76 -21.21
N PRO A 374 -23.85 9.83 -20.61
CA PRO A 374 -22.51 9.44 -21.10
C PRO A 374 -22.55 8.65 -22.42
N TYR A 375 -23.72 8.33 -22.93
CA TYR A 375 -23.90 7.48 -24.10
C TYR A 375 -24.07 8.26 -25.39
N GLU A 376 -23.66 7.65 -26.53
CA GLU A 376 -23.94 8.09 -27.87
C GLU A 376 -24.42 6.91 -28.73
N PRO A 377 -25.36 7.14 -29.69
CA PRO A 377 -25.83 6.05 -30.53
C PRO A 377 -24.75 5.60 -31.52
N ARG A 378 -24.50 4.28 -31.58
CA ARG A 378 -23.63 3.60 -32.55
C ARG A 378 -24.47 3.06 -33.72
N GLU A 379 -25.35 2.14 -33.45
CA GLU A 379 -26.30 1.56 -34.39
C GLU A 379 -27.72 1.74 -33.86
N VAL A 380 -28.66 2.10 -34.75
CA VAL A 380 -30.06 2.29 -34.38
C VAL A 380 -30.92 1.45 -35.33
N SER A 381 -31.60 0.46 -34.80
CA SER A 381 -32.52 -0.41 -35.50
C SER A 381 -33.96 -0.14 -35.06
N ILE A 382 -34.85 0.14 -36.02
CA ILE A 382 -36.25 0.47 -35.73
C ILE A 382 -37.12 -0.51 -36.48
N THR A 383 -37.93 -1.26 -35.73
CA THR A 383 -39.02 -2.04 -36.31
C THR A 383 -40.34 -1.37 -35.95
N LEU A 384 -41.00 -0.77 -36.93
CA LEU A 384 -42.23 0.02 -36.75
C LEU A 384 -43.33 -0.50 -37.67
N GLU A 385 -44.44 -0.87 -37.11
CA GLU A 385 -45.68 -1.21 -37.85
C GLU A 385 -46.47 0.07 -38.16
N ASP A 386 -46.97 0.20 -39.39
CA ASP A 386 -47.69 1.34 -39.87
C ASP A 386 -49.03 1.62 -39.14
N GLY A 387 -49.39 2.91 -39.09
CA GLY A 387 -50.67 3.31 -38.55
C GLY A 387 -50.80 3.37 -37.04
N LEU A 388 -49.69 3.30 -36.34
CA LEU A 388 -49.64 3.33 -34.88
C LEU A 388 -49.40 4.75 -34.35
N PHE A 389 -49.82 4.96 -33.08
CA PHE A 389 -49.62 6.19 -32.34
C PHE A 389 -48.98 5.93 -30.98
N LEU A 390 -47.95 6.71 -30.66
CA LEU A 390 -47.27 6.77 -29.35
C LEU A 390 -47.03 8.24 -28.99
N ARG A 391 -47.15 8.53 -27.69
CA ARG A 391 -46.80 9.86 -27.20
C ARG A 391 -45.29 10.03 -27.07
N SER A 392 -44.76 11.19 -27.40
CA SER A 392 -43.35 11.52 -27.18
C SER A 392 -42.91 11.31 -25.72
N ALA A 393 -43.82 11.56 -24.76
CA ALA A 393 -43.56 11.36 -23.35
C ALA A 393 -43.31 9.87 -22.99
N GLU A 394 -44.01 8.92 -23.65
CA GLU A 394 -43.88 7.47 -23.44
C GLU A 394 -42.53 6.97 -23.97
N LEU A 395 -42.13 7.34 -25.14
CA LEU A 395 -40.82 7.02 -25.71
C LEU A 395 -39.65 7.64 -24.89
N ASN A 396 -39.82 8.88 -24.43
CA ASN A 396 -38.82 9.53 -23.59
C ASN A 396 -38.72 8.88 -22.18
N ALA A 397 -39.84 8.37 -21.62
CA ALA A 397 -39.84 7.63 -20.39
C ALA A 397 -39.12 6.27 -20.56
N LEU A 398 -39.47 5.56 -21.64
CA LEU A 398 -38.87 4.26 -21.96
C LEU A 398 -37.35 4.36 -22.16
N ARG A 399 -36.91 5.39 -22.92
CA ARG A 399 -35.47 5.67 -23.10
C ARG A 399 -34.79 5.92 -21.75
N ARG A 400 -35.37 6.75 -20.86
CA ARG A 400 -34.79 7.00 -19.51
C ARG A 400 -34.71 5.73 -18.69
N GLU A 401 -35.77 4.95 -18.67
CA GLU A 401 -35.79 3.66 -17.99
C GLU A 401 -34.71 2.70 -18.52
N GLY A 402 -34.54 2.62 -19.84
CA GLY A 402 -33.47 1.84 -20.46
C GLY A 402 -32.08 2.29 -20.08
N ILE A 403 -31.82 3.61 -20.06
CA ILE A 403 -30.54 4.17 -19.64
C ILE A 403 -30.29 3.94 -18.15
N ASP A 404 -31.31 4.11 -17.29
CA ASP A 404 -31.21 3.83 -15.86
C ASP A 404 -30.93 2.34 -15.61
N ALA A 405 -31.59 1.44 -16.32
CA ALA A 405 -31.34 0.00 -16.25
C ALA A 405 -29.93 -0.38 -16.73
N LEU A 406 -29.43 0.28 -17.81
CA LEU A 406 -28.09 0.07 -18.34
C LEU A 406 -27.01 0.49 -17.33
N THR A 407 -27.27 1.52 -16.52
CA THR A 407 -26.37 2.03 -15.48
C THR A 407 -26.55 1.34 -14.12
N GLN A 408 -27.63 0.56 -13.92
CA GLN A 408 -27.95 -0.06 -12.64
C GLN A 408 -26.86 -1.04 -12.17
N LEU A 409 -26.56 -0.99 -10.88
CA LEU A 409 -25.62 -1.87 -10.22
C LEU A 409 -26.19 -3.29 -10.08
N LEU A 410 -25.41 -4.32 -10.43
CA LEU A 410 -25.75 -5.69 -10.08
C LEU A 410 -25.69 -5.86 -8.55
N PRO A 411 -26.63 -6.62 -7.96
CA PRO A 411 -26.57 -6.92 -6.54
C PRO A 411 -25.24 -7.61 -6.18
N ARG A 412 -24.64 -7.20 -5.08
CA ARG A 412 -23.44 -7.86 -4.50
C ARG A 412 -23.89 -8.91 -3.48
N SER A 413 -23.01 -9.87 -3.20
CA SER A 413 -23.21 -10.85 -2.14
C SER A 413 -23.42 -10.15 -0.79
N ALA A 414 -24.34 -10.70 0.01
CA ALA A 414 -24.60 -10.21 1.35
C ALA A 414 -23.40 -10.48 2.28
N ALA A 415 -23.13 -9.54 3.20
CA ALA A 415 -22.16 -9.76 4.26
C ALA A 415 -22.69 -10.77 5.29
N THR A 416 -21.77 -11.47 5.96
CA THR A 416 -22.07 -12.38 7.06
C THR A 416 -22.37 -11.62 8.37
N ASP A 417 -22.52 -12.34 9.49
CA ASP A 417 -22.75 -11.72 10.80
C ASP A 417 -21.45 -11.07 11.33
N ILE A 418 -21.45 -9.74 11.47
CA ILE A 418 -20.32 -8.97 11.98
C ILE A 418 -19.95 -9.35 13.42
N GLU A 419 -20.92 -9.73 14.25
CA GLU A 419 -20.67 -10.14 15.64
C GLU A 419 -19.90 -11.44 15.70
N ALA A 420 -20.20 -12.38 14.80
CA ALA A 420 -19.46 -13.63 14.67
C ALA A 420 -18.00 -13.35 14.26
N VAL A 421 -17.80 -12.47 13.25
CA VAL A 421 -16.48 -12.06 12.79
C VAL A 421 -15.70 -11.35 13.90
N LEU A 422 -16.34 -10.45 14.67
CA LEU A 422 -15.66 -9.67 15.72
C LEU A 422 -15.46 -10.44 17.04
N ARG A 423 -16.06 -11.62 17.19
CA ARG A 423 -15.89 -12.42 18.41
C ARG A 423 -14.43 -12.84 18.59
N ALA A 424 -13.80 -12.29 19.61
CA ALA A 424 -12.41 -12.60 19.93
C ALA A 424 -12.31 -13.72 20.97
N GLU A 425 -11.64 -14.81 20.65
CA GLU A 425 -11.26 -15.81 21.63
C GLU A 425 -10.17 -15.26 22.57
N ARG A 426 -10.17 -15.69 23.82
CA ARG A 426 -9.10 -15.36 24.76
C ARG A 426 -7.97 -16.38 24.62
N VAL A 427 -6.76 -15.92 24.35
CA VAL A 427 -5.57 -16.76 24.36
C VAL A 427 -4.90 -16.67 25.73
N LYS A 428 -4.44 -17.81 26.23
CA LYS A 428 -3.67 -17.85 27.48
C LYS A 428 -2.23 -17.43 27.16
N THR A 429 -1.86 -16.22 27.59
CA THR A 429 -0.49 -15.71 27.44
C THR A 429 0.43 -16.27 28.52
N VAL A 430 1.63 -16.67 28.13
CA VAL A 430 2.70 -17.10 29.05
C VAL A 430 3.70 -15.95 29.16
N SER A 431 4.22 -15.66 30.36
CA SER A 431 5.28 -14.66 30.49
C SER A 431 6.55 -15.23 29.87
N LEU A 432 7.03 -14.59 28.81
CA LEU A 432 8.37 -14.81 28.26
C LEU A 432 9.35 -13.86 28.95
N GLY A 433 10.58 -14.28 29.15
CA GLY A 433 11.62 -13.45 29.73
C GLY A 433 11.99 -12.24 28.88
N ALA A 434 12.79 -11.35 29.45
CA ALA A 434 13.27 -10.17 28.75
C ALA A 434 14.15 -10.55 27.55
N SER A 435 14.14 -9.68 26.53
CA SER A 435 14.95 -9.85 25.33
C SER A 435 15.71 -8.57 24.96
N ALA A 436 16.89 -8.70 24.38
CA ALA A 436 17.68 -7.58 23.89
C ALA A 436 18.25 -7.87 22.51
N ARG A 437 18.23 -6.83 21.63
CA ARG A 437 18.98 -6.85 20.36
C ARG A 437 20.19 -5.93 20.43
N PHE A 438 21.28 -6.43 19.90
CA PHE A 438 22.53 -5.69 19.74
C PHE A 438 22.79 -5.48 18.25
N ILE A 439 23.55 -4.42 17.93
CA ILE A 439 23.81 -4.08 16.54
C ILE A 439 24.95 -4.91 15.93
N SER A 440 25.84 -5.44 16.76
CA SER A 440 26.97 -6.26 16.33
C SER A 440 27.47 -7.19 17.44
N GLU A 441 28.14 -8.28 17.04
CA GLU A 441 28.84 -9.19 17.95
C GLU A 441 29.88 -8.43 18.78
N ARG A 442 30.61 -7.48 18.18
CA ARG A 442 31.58 -6.63 18.89
C ARG A 442 30.95 -5.87 20.06
N GLN A 443 29.76 -5.30 19.87
CA GLN A 443 29.03 -4.56 20.91
C GLN A 443 28.62 -5.52 22.05
N LEU A 444 28.08 -6.67 21.70
CA LEU A 444 27.68 -7.69 22.68
C LEU A 444 28.85 -8.15 23.55
N VAL A 445 29.95 -8.60 22.93
CA VAL A 445 31.16 -9.06 23.62
C VAL A 445 31.74 -7.99 24.52
N ALA A 446 31.88 -6.75 24.01
CA ALA A 446 32.39 -5.64 24.81
C ALA A 446 31.48 -5.28 26.00
N SER A 447 30.18 -5.47 25.89
CA SER A 447 29.23 -5.22 26.96
C SER A 447 29.35 -6.25 28.08
N GLY A 448 29.80 -7.48 27.78
CA GLY A 448 29.86 -8.60 28.73
C GLY A 448 28.47 -9.12 29.16
N VAL A 449 27.41 -8.78 28.41
CA VAL A 449 26.04 -9.25 28.66
C VAL A 449 25.92 -10.72 28.26
N THR A 450 25.30 -11.53 29.10
CA THR A 450 25.06 -12.93 28.86
C THR A 450 23.58 -13.30 29.08
N THR A 451 23.23 -14.55 28.82
CA THR A 451 21.88 -15.08 29.08
C THR A 451 21.48 -15.11 30.55
N GLU A 452 22.42 -14.93 31.49
CA GLU A 452 22.14 -14.70 32.91
C GLU A 452 21.59 -13.30 33.19
N ASP A 453 21.96 -12.32 32.36
CA ASP A 453 21.48 -10.95 32.49
C ASP A 453 20.14 -10.76 31.80
N ILE A 454 19.97 -11.32 30.58
CA ILE A 454 18.78 -11.27 29.75
C ILE A 454 18.59 -12.60 29.05
N GLU A 455 17.41 -13.22 29.17
CA GLU A 455 17.11 -14.57 28.72
C GLU A 455 17.33 -14.78 27.23
N ARG A 456 16.98 -13.75 26.41
CA ARG A 456 17.05 -13.82 24.94
C ARG A 456 17.91 -12.68 24.38
N ILE A 457 19.03 -13.03 23.77
CA ILE A 457 20.00 -12.10 23.20
C ILE A 457 20.04 -12.30 21.70
N TYR A 458 19.77 -11.25 20.95
CA TYR A 458 19.66 -11.27 19.49
C TYR A 458 20.76 -10.47 18.81
N LEU A 459 21.32 -11.04 17.75
CA LEU A 459 22.22 -10.39 16.82
C LEU A 459 21.65 -10.44 15.39
N PRO A 460 21.96 -9.45 14.51
CA PRO A 460 21.71 -9.63 13.10
C PRO A 460 22.31 -10.95 12.60
N LEU A 461 21.61 -11.66 11.73
CA LEU A 461 22.10 -12.94 11.16
C LEU A 461 23.50 -12.80 10.53
N SER A 462 23.79 -11.65 9.92
CA SER A 462 25.11 -11.34 9.35
C SER A 462 26.24 -11.17 10.39
N GLU A 463 25.88 -10.83 11.62
CA GLU A 463 26.82 -10.59 12.72
C GLU A 463 27.00 -11.82 13.65
N TYR A 464 26.08 -12.79 13.56
CA TYR A 464 26.15 -14.02 14.38
C TYR A 464 27.40 -14.85 14.02
N ARG A 465 28.06 -15.40 15.01
CA ARG A 465 29.20 -16.32 14.88
C ARG A 465 29.01 -17.49 15.85
N GLU A 466 29.48 -18.66 15.49
CA GLU A 466 29.55 -19.82 16.39
C GLU A 466 30.30 -19.48 17.68
N GLY A 467 29.76 -19.90 18.81
CA GLY A 467 30.30 -19.57 20.14
C GLY A 467 29.91 -18.18 20.67
N SER A 468 29.07 -17.41 19.95
CA SER A 468 28.48 -16.17 20.43
C SER A 468 27.68 -16.39 21.74
N ALA A 469 27.63 -15.37 22.62
CA ALA A 469 26.71 -15.32 23.74
C ALA A 469 25.24 -15.13 23.32
N ALA A 470 25.00 -14.79 22.07
CA ALA A 470 23.64 -14.66 21.51
C ALA A 470 23.02 -16.04 21.30
N ASN A 471 21.78 -16.21 21.77
CA ASN A 471 20.95 -17.39 21.54
C ASN A 471 19.82 -17.18 20.55
N GLY A 472 19.79 -16.01 19.91
CA GLY A 472 18.82 -15.60 18.92
C GLY A 472 19.43 -14.76 17.79
N ILE A 473 18.74 -14.73 16.65
CA ILE A 473 19.11 -13.96 15.45
C ILE A 473 18.00 -13.03 15.02
N ILE A 474 18.37 -11.91 14.39
CA ILE A 474 17.47 -10.98 13.73
C ILE A 474 17.61 -11.20 12.23
N LEU A 475 16.52 -11.54 11.55
CA LEU A 475 16.55 -11.77 10.12
C LEU A 475 16.62 -10.43 9.38
N PRO A 476 17.28 -10.38 8.20
CA PRO A 476 17.38 -9.16 7.39
C PRO A 476 15.99 -8.70 6.99
N PRO A 477 15.63 -7.42 7.13
CA PRO A 477 14.27 -6.95 6.81
C PRO A 477 13.90 -7.04 5.32
N LEU A 478 14.89 -7.20 4.45
CA LEU A 478 14.74 -7.41 3.00
C LEU A 478 15.67 -8.53 2.55
N VAL A 479 15.10 -9.56 1.95
CA VAL A 479 15.80 -10.67 1.30
C VAL A 479 15.18 -10.86 -0.08
N TYR A 480 15.92 -10.54 -1.15
CA TYR A 480 15.44 -10.72 -2.52
C TYR A 480 15.52 -12.19 -2.96
N ASP A 481 14.78 -12.55 -4.01
CA ASP A 481 14.78 -13.94 -4.52
C ASP A 481 16.19 -14.43 -4.88
N SER A 482 17.06 -13.55 -5.39
CA SER A 482 18.46 -13.88 -5.68
C SER A 482 19.33 -14.17 -4.46
N GLU A 483 18.89 -13.77 -3.26
CA GLU A 483 19.57 -13.97 -1.98
C GLU A 483 18.95 -15.11 -1.16
N TRP A 484 17.77 -15.62 -1.60
CA TRP A 484 16.90 -16.46 -0.80
C TRP A 484 17.55 -17.80 -0.41
N ASP A 485 18.18 -18.52 -1.33
CA ASP A 485 18.80 -19.80 -1.04
C ASP A 485 19.96 -19.64 -0.04
N SER A 486 20.83 -18.66 -0.27
CA SER A 486 21.94 -18.36 0.65
C SER A 486 21.42 -17.92 2.05
N PHE A 487 20.30 -17.23 2.10
CA PHE A 487 19.64 -16.85 3.34
C PHE A 487 19.16 -18.09 4.11
N ILE A 488 18.50 -19.04 3.43
CA ILE A 488 18.04 -20.30 4.03
C ILE A 488 19.20 -21.13 4.56
N ASP A 489 20.30 -21.21 3.83
CA ASP A 489 21.48 -21.97 4.27
C ASP A 489 22.10 -21.37 5.54
N LYS A 490 22.19 -20.05 5.65
CA LYS A 490 22.63 -19.35 6.87
C LYS A 490 21.68 -19.58 8.06
N LEU A 491 20.38 -19.69 7.80
CA LEU A 491 19.41 -20.02 8.85
C LEU A 491 19.63 -21.45 9.39
N ARG A 492 19.84 -22.41 8.51
CA ARG A 492 20.13 -23.80 8.88
C ARG A 492 21.42 -23.89 9.68
N GLU A 493 22.49 -23.25 9.21
CA GLU A 493 23.77 -23.17 9.93
C GLU A 493 23.60 -22.57 11.33
N ALA A 494 22.92 -21.44 11.47
CA ALA A 494 22.66 -20.84 12.77
C ALA A 494 21.87 -21.79 13.69
N ARG A 495 20.89 -22.52 13.14
CA ARG A 495 20.08 -23.48 13.91
C ARG A 495 20.91 -24.66 14.37
N GLU A 496 21.80 -25.20 13.53
CA GLU A 496 22.75 -26.28 13.85
C GLU A 496 23.76 -25.84 14.92
N CYS A 497 24.19 -24.57 14.91
CA CYS A 497 25.02 -23.97 15.96
C CYS A 497 24.28 -23.73 17.28
N GLY A 498 23.00 -24.13 17.38
CA GLY A 498 22.24 -24.10 18.66
C GLY A 498 21.43 -22.82 18.88
N VAL A 499 21.31 -21.91 17.88
CA VAL A 499 20.42 -20.75 17.98
C VAL A 499 18.97 -21.21 18.10
N ARG A 500 18.24 -20.65 19.06
CA ARG A 500 16.86 -21.06 19.37
C ARG A 500 15.81 -20.08 18.89
N TYR A 501 16.14 -18.79 18.86
CA TYR A 501 15.19 -17.71 18.66
C TYR A 501 15.47 -16.96 17.35
N ALA A 502 14.42 -16.58 16.63
CA ALA A 502 14.53 -15.74 15.44
C ALA A 502 13.54 -14.58 15.51
N ILE A 503 14.01 -13.34 15.27
CA ILE A 503 13.15 -12.18 15.03
C ILE A 503 12.96 -12.05 13.53
N CYS A 504 11.71 -12.21 13.07
CA CYS A 504 11.31 -12.06 11.67
C CYS A 504 10.82 -10.63 11.41
N SER A 505 11.47 -9.95 10.48
CA SER A 505 11.20 -8.55 10.14
C SER A 505 10.24 -8.39 8.97
N ASN A 506 9.97 -9.48 8.23
CA ASN A 506 9.08 -9.53 7.09
C ASN A 506 8.17 -10.76 7.12
N ILE A 507 7.01 -10.69 6.45
CA ILE A 507 6.03 -11.77 6.40
C ILE A 507 6.56 -13.03 5.71
N SER A 508 7.47 -12.88 4.74
CA SER A 508 8.09 -13.98 4.00
C SER A 508 8.98 -14.89 4.86
N GLU A 509 9.42 -14.42 6.02
CA GLU A 509 10.40 -15.09 6.89
C GLU A 509 9.75 -15.99 7.95
N ILE A 510 8.52 -15.68 8.37
CA ILE A 510 7.89 -16.28 9.55
C ILE A 510 7.76 -17.78 9.39
N ARG A 511 7.17 -18.23 8.27
CA ARG A 511 6.91 -19.65 8.04
C ARG A 511 8.20 -20.46 7.96
N ILE A 512 9.18 -19.98 7.21
CA ILE A 512 10.44 -20.69 7.03
C ILE A 512 11.24 -20.79 8.35
N ALA A 513 11.29 -19.74 9.15
CA ALA A 513 11.93 -19.77 10.45
C ALA A 513 11.23 -20.76 11.40
N HIS A 514 9.89 -20.80 11.39
CA HIS A 514 9.12 -21.76 12.17
C HIS A 514 9.38 -23.21 11.72
N GLU A 515 9.34 -23.48 10.42
CA GLU A 515 9.60 -24.81 9.82
C GLU A 515 11.03 -25.31 10.12
N LEU A 516 12.00 -24.41 10.23
CA LEU A 516 13.37 -24.74 10.66
C LEU A 516 13.51 -24.94 12.19
N GLY A 517 12.43 -24.80 12.95
CA GLY A 517 12.37 -25.08 14.38
C GLY A 517 12.87 -23.96 15.28
N PHE A 518 12.87 -22.72 14.80
CA PHE A 518 13.09 -21.56 15.68
C PHE A 518 11.83 -21.23 16.47
N THR A 519 12.00 -20.69 17.67
CA THR A 519 10.96 -19.91 18.35
C THR A 519 10.92 -18.53 17.69
N VAL A 520 9.82 -18.23 17.03
CA VAL A 520 9.71 -17.06 16.12
C VAL A 520 9.08 -15.87 16.83
N THR A 521 9.77 -14.74 16.82
CA THR A 521 9.24 -13.45 17.24
C THR A 521 8.98 -12.56 16.02
N ALA A 522 7.73 -12.18 15.78
CA ALA A 522 7.36 -11.22 14.75
C ALA A 522 7.79 -9.81 15.17
N ASP A 523 8.61 -9.15 14.36
CA ASP A 523 9.16 -7.81 14.68
C ASP A 523 8.09 -6.70 14.60
N PHE A 524 8.33 -5.59 15.31
CA PHE A 524 7.50 -4.36 15.20
C PHE A 524 7.36 -3.85 13.78
N ARG A 525 8.29 -4.21 12.86
CA ARG A 525 8.24 -3.89 11.43
C ARG A 525 7.04 -4.49 10.70
N LEU A 526 6.41 -5.50 11.27
CA LEU A 526 5.16 -6.09 10.78
C LEU A 526 3.91 -5.29 11.20
N ASN A 527 4.12 -4.11 11.81
CA ASN A 527 3.10 -3.09 12.06
C ASN A 527 1.86 -3.59 12.82
N THR A 528 2.04 -4.40 13.83
CA THR A 528 0.93 -4.98 14.62
C THR A 528 0.29 -3.93 15.53
N LEU A 529 -0.96 -3.55 15.24
CA LEU A 529 -1.75 -2.59 16.02
C LEU A 529 -3.02 -3.19 16.65
N SER A 530 -3.34 -4.46 16.35
CA SER A 530 -4.54 -5.13 16.84
C SER A 530 -4.32 -6.61 17.15
N THR A 531 -5.19 -7.19 17.97
CA THR A 531 -5.23 -8.63 18.27
C THR A 531 -5.41 -9.46 16.99
N ARG A 532 -6.18 -8.97 16.02
CA ARG A 532 -6.43 -9.69 14.77
C ARG A 532 -5.15 -9.81 13.94
N THR A 533 -4.41 -8.72 13.78
CA THR A 533 -3.11 -8.74 13.09
C THR A 533 -2.13 -9.66 13.82
N ALA A 534 -2.06 -9.59 15.15
CA ALA A 534 -1.24 -10.48 15.96
C ALA A 534 -1.59 -11.97 15.70
N ARG A 535 -2.86 -12.31 15.64
CA ARG A 535 -3.33 -13.68 15.36
C ARG A 535 -2.95 -14.19 13.99
N GLU A 536 -3.02 -13.35 12.97
CA GLU A 536 -2.59 -13.78 11.64
C GLU A 536 -1.08 -14.10 11.63
N LEU A 537 -0.27 -13.31 12.35
CA LEU A 537 1.16 -13.61 12.49
C LEU A 537 1.40 -14.91 13.25
N VAL A 538 0.61 -15.19 14.32
CA VAL A 538 0.66 -16.47 15.04
C VAL A 538 0.23 -17.64 14.14
N ARG A 539 -0.80 -17.49 13.33
CA ARG A 539 -1.21 -18.51 12.34
C ARG A 539 -0.13 -18.80 11.28
N LEU A 540 0.69 -17.81 10.96
CA LEU A 540 1.84 -17.98 10.07
C LEU A 540 3.03 -18.67 10.74
N GLY A 541 3.03 -18.83 12.08
CA GLY A 541 4.07 -19.52 12.83
C GLY A 541 4.84 -18.64 13.83
N ALA A 542 4.37 -17.40 14.11
CA ALA A 542 4.98 -16.59 15.16
C ALA A 542 4.54 -17.05 16.56
N ASP A 543 5.49 -17.18 17.50
CA ASP A 543 5.22 -17.52 18.89
C ASP A 543 5.02 -16.26 19.76
N GLU A 544 5.57 -15.13 19.33
CA GLU A 544 5.53 -13.85 20.03
C GLU A 544 5.52 -12.68 19.03
N ILE A 545 4.96 -11.55 19.46
CA ILE A 545 4.90 -10.34 18.62
C ILE A 545 5.51 -9.15 19.37
N ILE A 546 6.53 -8.49 18.81
CA ILE A 546 6.98 -7.17 19.26
C ILE A 546 5.99 -6.14 18.71
N LEU A 547 5.24 -5.49 19.61
CA LEU A 547 4.20 -4.54 19.23
C LEU A 547 4.78 -3.30 18.54
N SER A 548 3.98 -2.75 17.63
CA SER A 548 4.34 -1.49 16.97
C SER A 548 4.56 -0.36 17.99
N PRO A 549 5.66 0.40 17.87
CA PRO A 549 5.93 1.55 18.75
C PRO A 549 5.01 2.75 18.46
N GLU A 550 4.09 2.64 17.53
CA GLU A 550 3.02 3.61 17.29
C GLU A 550 1.85 3.43 18.27
N LEU A 551 1.77 2.28 18.96
CA LEU A 551 0.78 2.03 20.00
C LEU A 551 1.10 2.80 21.28
N LYS A 552 0.06 3.38 21.88
CA LYS A 552 0.11 3.86 23.27
C LYS A 552 -0.16 2.69 24.23
N SER A 553 0.20 2.85 25.50
CA SER A 553 0.03 1.81 26.54
C SER A 553 -1.38 1.20 26.60
N GLY A 554 -2.43 2.01 26.37
CA GLY A 554 -3.82 1.53 26.31
C GLY A 554 -4.06 0.57 25.14
N GLY A 555 -3.54 0.88 23.93
CA GLY A 555 -3.63 0.01 22.77
C GLY A 555 -2.82 -1.27 22.95
N MET A 556 -1.63 -1.17 23.55
CA MET A 556 -0.80 -2.34 23.87
C MET A 556 -1.51 -3.30 24.84
N ARG A 557 -2.22 -2.76 25.85
CA ARG A 557 -3.03 -3.54 26.78
C ARG A 557 -4.15 -4.31 26.06
N ASP A 558 -4.78 -3.67 25.10
CA ASP A 558 -5.97 -4.22 24.43
C ASP A 558 -5.61 -5.42 23.52
N ILE A 559 -4.34 -5.61 23.14
CA ILE A 559 -3.87 -6.77 22.36
C ILE A 559 -3.77 -8.01 23.25
N ARG A 560 -4.42 -9.10 22.83
CA ARG A 560 -4.66 -10.32 23.62
C ARG A 560 -3.84 -11.52 23.16
N GLU A 561 -2.69 -11.30 22.53
CA GLU A 561 -1.75 -12.33 22.11
C GLU A 561 -0.43 -12.22 22.90
N GLN A 562 0.43 -13.23 22.80
CA GLN A 562 1.77 -13.19 23.37
C GLN A 562 2.56 -12.05 22.76
N LYS A 563 3.06 -11.13 23.59
CA LYS A 563 3.61 -9.86 23.13
C LYS A 563 4.87 -9.43 23.87
N SER A 564 5.73 -8.74 23.13
CA SER A 564 6.86 -7.97 23.63
C SER A 564 6.62 -6.47 23.42
N VAL A 565 7.13 -5.68 24.34
CA VAL A 565 7.06 -4.21 24.32
C VAL A 565 8.48 -3.63 24.31
N ILE A 566 8.76 -2.71 23.39
CA ILE A 566 10.04 -2.00 23.37
C ILE A 566 10.08 -1.03 24.55
N VAL A 567 10.83 -1.39 25.58
CA VAL A 567 10.95 -0.58 26.80
C VAL A 567 12.17 0.34 26.78
N TYR A 568 13.21 -0.01 26.04
CA TYR A 568 14.46 0.77 25.93
C TYR A 568 15.00 0.80 24.52
N GLY A 569 15.60 1.95 24.17
CA GLY A 569 16.50 2.12 23.04
C GLY A 569 16.03 3.08 21.95
N ARG A 570 16.89 3.30 20.96
CA ARG A 570 16.55 4.09 19.79
C ARG A 570 15.81 3.21 18.79
N ILE A 571 14.55 3.58 18.53
CA ILE A 571 13.72 2.84 17.58
C ILE A 571 14.17 3.17 16.15
N PRO A 572 14.37 2.19 15.27
CA PRO A 572 14.56 2.42 13.84
C PRO A 572 13.37 3.17 13.23
N LEU A 573 13.64 4.30 12.59
CA LEU A 573 12.63 5.19 11.98
C LEU A 573 12.42 4.91 10.50
N MET A 574 13.49 4.59 9.78
CA MET A 574 13.47 4.33 8.34
C MET A 574 14.43 3.20 8.00
N LEU A 575 14.01 2.36 7.06
CA LEU A 575 14.86 1.43 6.32
C LEU A 575 14.96 1.98 4.89
N CYS A 576 16.15 2.26 4.41
CA CYS A 576 16.39 2.82 3.09
C CYS A 576 17.16 1.83 2.22
N GLU A 577 16.63 1.49 1.05
CA GLU A 577 17.36 0.69 0.05
C GLU A 577 18.56 1.48 -0.50
N LYS A 578 18.41 2.80 -0.64
CA LYS A 578 19.48 3.71 -1.01
C LYS A 578 20.42 3.96 0.17
N CYS A 579 21.73 3.97 -0.10
CA CYS A 579 22.75 4.35 0.89
C CYS A 579 22.69 5.86 1.19
N VAL A 580 22.19 6.21 2.38
CA VAL A 580 22.10 7.60 2.86
C VAL A 580 23.48 8.20 3.16
N VAL A 581 24.41 7.38 3.67
CA VAL A 581 25.78 7.83 4.00
C VAL A 581 26.54 8.23 2.73
N ARG A 582 26.35 7.48 1.64
CA ARG A 582 26.94 7.80 0.33
C ARG A 582 26.44 9.13 -0.21
N GLU A 583 25.13 9.40 -0.07
CA GLU A 583 24.52 10.66 -0.51
C GLU A 583 25.06 11.86 0.26
N CYS A 584 25.49 11.67 1.50
CA CYS A 584 26.15 12.69 2.31
C CYS A 584 27.65 12.83 2.00
N GLY A 585 28.18 12.19 0.95
CA GLY A 585 29.60 12.22 0.59
C GLY A 585 30.50 11.38 1.49
N GLY A 586 29.94 10.41 2.22
CA GLY A 586 30.61 9.78 3.34
C GLY A 586 30.99 8.30 3.18
N CYS A 587 31.08 7.73 1.96
CA CYS A 587 31.49 6.33 1.79
C CYS A 587 32.82 5.99 2.48
N GLU A 588 33.77 6.90 2.48
CA GLU A 588 35.06 6.73 3.15
C GLU A 588 34.93 6.62 4.68
N ASN A 589 33.84 7.14 5.23
CA ASN A 589 33.53 7.13 6.66
C ASN A 589 32.52 6.05 7.06
N CYS A 590 32.08 5.22 6.11
CA CYS A 590 31.10 4.16 6.36
C CYS A 590 31.80 2.93 6.93
N ARG A 591 31.70 2.72 8.26
CA ARG A 591 32.23 1.55 8.94
C ARG A 591 31.10 0.68 9.48
N ALA A 592 31.24 -0.64 9.33
CA ALA A 592 30.29 -1.58 9.90
C ALA A 592 30.24 -1.44 11.43
N GLY A 593 29.04 -1.37 11.98
CA GLY A 593 28.82 -1.25 13.42
C GLY A 593 29.08 0.13 14.03
N GLU A 594 29.51 1.14 13.24
CA GLU A 594 29.66 2.52 13.70
C GLU A 594 28.58 3.42 13.06
N PRO A 595 27.92 4.32 13.82
CA PRO A 595 26.89 5.18 13.29
C PRO A 595 27.47 6.38 12.54
N TYR A 596 26.92 6.68 11.37
CA TYR A 596 26.95 8.02 10.80
C TYR A 596 25.79 8.84 11.39
N TYR A 597 25.90 10.16 11.47
CA TYR A 597 24.84 10.99 12.05
C TYR A 597 24.26 11.98 11.04
N LEU A 598 22.94 11.92 10.86
CA LEU A 598 22.16 12.97 10.23
C LEU A 598 21.77 14.01 11.27
N CYS A 599 22.01 15.30 10.98
CA CYS A 599 21.62 16.41 11.85
C CYS A 599 20.51 17.21 11.17
N ASP A 600 19.39 17.41 11.84
CA ASP A 600 18.32 18.29 11.36
C ASP A 600 18.60 19.76 11.73
N ARG A 601 17.73 20.66 11.26
CA ARG A 601 17.79 22.10 11.52
C ARG A 601 17.69 22.48 13.01
N THR A 602 17.25 21.59 13.88
CA THR A 602 17.13 21.80 15.34
C THR A 602 18.37 21.31 16.09
N GLY A 603 19.33 20.71 15.38
CA GLY A 603 20.51 20.07 15.96
C GLY A 603 20.25 18.66 16.48
N ALA A 604 19.07 18.07 16.23
CA ALA A 604 18.80 16.67 16.61
C ALA A 604 19.63 15.74 15.72
N ARG A 605 20.31 14.77 16.37
CA ARG A 605 21.23 13.83 15.72
C ARG A 605 20.57 12.46 15.62
N PHE A 606 20.42 11.96 14.40
CA PHE A 606 19.82 10.68 14.07
C PHE A 606 20.93 9.71 13.66
N PRO A 607 21.21 8.64 14.46
CA PRO A 607 22.18 7.63 14.07
C PRO A 607 21.73 6.89 12.82
N VAL A 608 22.66 6.69 11.89
CA VAL A 608 22.45 5.91 10.65
C VAL A 608 23.43 4.76 10.64
N PHE A 609 22.92 3.54 10.61
CA PHE A 609 23.74 2.34 10.50
C PHE A 609 23.57 1.70 9.14
N ARG A 610 24.63 1.06 8.67
CA ARG A 610 24.61 0.25 7.46
C ARG A 610 23.87 -1.06 7.73
N GLU A 611 22.98 -1.43 6.83
CA GLU A 611 22.31 -2.72 6.76
C GLU A 611 22.73 -3.43 5.47
N GLY A 612 23.27 -4.64 5.58
CA GLY A 612 23.84 -5.34 4.43
C GLY A 612 24.99 -4.55 3.77
N GLU A 613 25.07 -4.58 2.43
CA GLU A 613 26.16 -3.92 1.69
C GLU A 613 25.97 -2.39 1.59
N HIS A 614 24.74 -1.95 1.24
CA HIS A 614 24.50 -0.54 0.87
C HIS A 614 23.22 0.06 1.44
N ARG A 615 22.39 -0.70 2.16
CA ARG A 615 21.17 -0.18 2.81
C ARG A 615 21.51 0.65 4.03
N SER A 616 20.60 1.53 4.41
CA SER A 616 20.76 2.35 5.62
C SER A 616 19.54 2.22 6.51
N VAL A 617 19.78 2.10 7.82
CA VAL A 617 18.73 2.20 8.84
C VAL A 617 18.96 3.49 9.64
N ILE A 618 17.96 4.37 9.63
CA ILE A 618 17.99 5.62 10.40
C ILE A 618 17.27 5.39 11.72
N TYR A 619 17.96 5.64 12.83
CA TYR A 619 17.43 5.50 14.18
C TYR A 619 16.94 6.85 14.75
N ASN A 620 16.05 6.77 15.74
CA ASN A 620 15.53 7.96 16.40
C ASN A 620 16.65 8.71 17.16
N SER A 621 16.59 10.04 17.12
CA SER A 621 17.46 10.92 17.95
C SER A 621 17.13 10.80 19.45
N ALA A 622 15.89 10.43 19.80
CA ALA A 622 15.45 10.22 21.18
C ALA A 622 15.47 8.72 21.55
N VAL A 623 15.90 8.44 22.79
CA VAL A 623 15.89 7.10 23.37
C VAL A 623 14.52 6.83 24.00
N THR A 624 13.92 5.66 23.74
CA THR A 624 12.78 5.18 24.53
C THR A 624 13.30 4.74 25.89
N TYR A 625 12.66 5.18 27.00
CA TYR A 625 13.08 4.84 28.35
C TYR A 625 11.86 4.71 29.28
N MET A 626 11.70 3.55 29.92
CA MET A 626 10.51 3.21 30.71
C MET A 626 10.86 2.64 32.12
N ALA A 627 12.12 2.62 32.54
CA ALA A 627 12.50 2.03 33.84
C ALA A 627 11.79 2.67 35.03
N ASP A 628 11.55 3.98 34.99
CA ASP A 628 10.84 4.77 36.01
C ASP A 628 9.29 4.78 35.84
N LYS A 629 8.76 4.01 34.89
CA LYS A 629 7.34 3.94 34.52
C LYS A 629 6.73 2.54 34.74
N GLN A 630 7.18 1.82 35.74
CA GLN A 630 6.74 0.45 36.03
C GLN A 630 5.22 0.33 36.15
N LYS A 631 4.55 1.28 36.81
CA LYS A 631 3.07 1.31 36.92
C LYS A 631 2.35 1.45 35.56
N GLU A 632 2.98 2.12 34.60
CA GLU A 632 2.43 2.21 33.22
C GLU A 632 2.63 0.89 32.48
N LEU A 633 3.78 0.26 32.63
CA LEU A 633 4.09 -1.04 32.06
C LEU A 633 3.19 -2.15 32.66
N GLU A 634 2.95 -2.15 33.95
CA GLU A 634 2.03 -3.08 34.63
C GLU A 634 0.60 -3.01 34.07
N ARG A 635 0.15 -1.82 33.65
CA ARG A 635 -1.18 -1.63 33.04
C ARG A 635 -1.30 -2.28 31.65
N ILE A 636 -0.19 -2.57 30.99
CA ILE A 636 -0.20 -3.28 29.69
C ILE A 636 -0.58 -4.77 29.91
N GLY A 637 -0.43 -5.29 31.11
CA GLY A 637 -0.67 -6.68 31.45
C GLY A 637 0.57 -7.55 31.17
N SER A 638 0.36 -8.83 30.83
CA SER A 638 1.48 -9.74 30.52
C SER A 638 2.18 -9.32 29.24
N TYR A 639 3.49 -9.10 29.30
CA TYR A 639 4.37 -8.78 28.17
C TYR A 639 5.81 -9.20 28.51
N ALA A 640 6.65 -9.36 27.47
CA ALA A 640 8.10 -9.43 27.60
C ALA A 640 8.74 -8.06 27.32
N ALA A 641 9.73 -7.66 28.12
CA ALA A 641 10.48 -6.43 27.90
C ALA A 641 11.48 -6.63 26.75
N HIS A 642 11.48 -5.73 25.77
CA HIS A 642 12.40 -5.75 24.63
C HIS A 642 13.31 -4.52 24.65
N TYR A 643 14.64 -4.73 24.64
CA TYR A 643 15.67 -3.70 24.64
C TYR A 643 16.31 -3.61 23.26
N ILE A 644 16.56 -2.39 22.79
CA ILE A 644 17.27 -2.11 21.53
C ILE A 644 18.55 -1.34 21.85
N PHE A 645 19.70 -2.01 21.80
CA PHE A 645 21.00 -1.37 21.93
C PHE A 645 21.54 -1.04 20.54
N SER A 646 21.98 0.22 20.34
CA SER A 646 22.44 0.76 19.07
C SER A 646 23.80 1.46 19.19
N ASP A 647 23.84 2.72 19.63
CA ASP A 647 25.05 3.53 19.75
C ASP A 647 25.59 3.62 21.21
N GLU A 648 25.04 2.80 22.10
CA GLU A 648 25.45 2.79 23.50
C GLU A 648 26.84 2.14 23.68
N SER A 649 27.66 2.76 24.55
CA SER A 649 28.91 2.15 25.00
C SER A 649 28.65 0.94 25.92
N PRO A 650 29.64 0.03 26.09
CA PRO A 650 29.54 -1.11 26.98
C PRO A 650 29.14 -0.74 28.41
N ARG A 651 29.64 0.39 28.92
CA ARG A 651 29.31 0.90 30.26
C ARG A 651 27.84 1.33 30.33
N GLN A 652 27.34 2.03 29.30
CA GLN A 652 25.95 2.48 29.26
C GLN A 652 24.99 1.30 29.19
N ILE A 653 25.29 0.25 28.40
CA ILE A 653 24.47 -0.96 28.32
C ILE A 653 24.28 -1.59 29.71
N ARG A 654 25.37 -1.82 30.44
CA ARG A 654 25.31 -2.38 31.82
C ARG A 654 24.56 -1.47 32.80
N GLU A 655 24.73 -0.15 32.67
CA GLU A 655 24.05 0.84 33.51
C GLU A 655 22.52 0.85 33.24
N VAL A 656 22.12 0.74 31.97
CA VAL A 656 20.71 0.60 31.60
C VAL A 656 20.09 -0.65 32.22
N LEU A 657 20.71 -1.80 32.05
CA LEU A 657 20.19 -3.06 32.62
C LEU A 657 20.04 -3.01 34.14
N ARG A 658 21.02 -2.38 34.83
CA ARG A 658 20.92 -2.13 36.25
C ARG A 658 19.77 -1.20 36.61
N ALA A 659 19.60 -0.12 35.85
CA ALA A 659 18.56 0.87 36.07
C ALA A 659 17.14 0.29 35.93
N TYR A 660 16.93 -0.64 35.02
CA TYR A 660 15.64 -1.35 34.90
C TYR A 660 15.33 -2.29 36.04
N ARG A 661 16.38 -2.90 36.68
CA ARG A 661 16.21 -3.69 37.93
C ARG A 661 15.87 -2.78 39.12
N GLU A 662 16.38 -1.55 39.13
CA GLU A 662 16.26 -0.60 40.25
C GLU A 662 15.15 0.45 40.05
N GLY A 663 14.52 0.53 38.91
CA GLY A 663 13.48 1.54 38.59
C GLY A 663 14.01 2.99 38.56
N ARG A 664 15.24 3.21 38.09
CA ARG A 664 15.91 4.53 38.13
C ARG A 664 15.37 5.48 37.04
N SER A 665 15.45 6.78 37.30
CA SER A 665 15.00 7.80 36.34
C SER A 665 15.90 7.92 35.12
N ALA A 666 15.31 8.35 33.98
CA ALA A 666 16.02 8.54 32.74
C ALA A 666 17.19 9.55 32.87
N GLU A 667 16.97 10.65 33.58
CA GLU A 667 17.98 11.70 33.79
C GLU A 667 19.20 11.19 34.53
N SER A 668 19.00 10.23 35.46
CA SER A 668 20.10 9.64 36.24
C SER A 668 20.97 8.66 35.45
N VAL A 669 20.44 8.11 34.34
CA VAL A 669 21.07 7.05 33.56
C VAL A 669 21.59 7.59 32.22
N LEU A 670 20.76 8.35 31.50
CA LEU A 670 21.07 8.88 30.17
C LEU A 670 21.80 10.23 30.23
N GLY A 671 21.72 10.95 31.33
CA GLY A 671 22.20 12.32 31.45
C GLY A 671 21.16 13.35 30.99
N ARG A 672 21.43 14.65 31.27
CA ARG A 672 20.47 15.74 30.98
C ARG A 672 20.39 16.12 29.51
N ASP A 673 21.41 15.79 28.73
CA ASP A 673 21.51 16.21 27.33
C ASP A 673 20.88 15.21 26.32
N ILE A 674 20.55 13.99 26.77
CA ILE A 674 19.94 12.97 25.92
C ILE A 674 18.41 13.12 25.94
N LYS A 675 17.83 13.43 24.79
CA LYS A 675 16.37 13.41 24.61
C LYS A 675 15.85 11.99 24.79
N PHE A 676 14.78 11.84 25.54
CA PHE A 676 14.08 10.55 25.70
C PHE A 676 12.57 10.70 25.48
N ARG A 677 11.92 9.58 25.18
CA ARG A 677 10.47 9.50 25.00
C ARG A 677 9.88 8.43 25.94
N ARG A 678 8.57 8.59 26.18
CA ARG A 678 7.73 7.59 26.87
C ARG A 678 6.79 6.92 25.84
N LEU A 679 6.23 5.78 26.20
CA LEU A 679 5.24 5.06 25.39
C LEU A 679 3.89 5.79 25.36
#